data_e7dd1c5bee93f86872b66d541df99ad8
#
_entry.id   e7dd1c5bee93f86872b66d541df99ad8
#
_cell.length_a   1.000
_cell.length_b   1.000
_cell.length_c   1.000
_cell.angle_alpha   90.00
_cell.angle_beta   90.00
_cell.angle_gamma   90.00
#
_symmetry.space_group_name_H-M   'P 1'
#
loop_
_entity.id
_entity.type
_entity.pdbx_description
1 polymer ?
#
loop_
_entity_poly.entity_id
_entity_poly.type
_entity_poly.pdbx_seq_one_letter_code
_entity_poly.pdbx_strand_id
1 'polypeptide(L)'
;MPALTDAQRRIVELTTLNELAQTLNRALDLREALDAALPHVVELMGLRTGWIFMRDEAGAFRLAARHDLPPAITYPSSAWSGDCSCQDLCSAGKFSKAVNMVRCSRLKHAVGDKRALAQHASVPLRSGTEVLGILNVATTEFGRFSAPQLQLLSAIGYMLGTAITRTRLHEQVKVRRVQEQAALLKLSQELLGAELIEPALQRLVRVGARLLEADACAFVEADELQGRATLVAAYGWALPPPTQLPVILDTVNPHLWYLPESSASLPTDALDDLPPLLKAQQFQGHLAFAITISGVPIGTLMINTHAPRSFLMDEAQLLGLLGSQLAQTLERERLHQDALARQRLEQELDLAREIQASFLPAGCPVVPGYKVASFYRAARQVGGDFYDFIELDAAEVGPEQAGAARLTSRQANAPALTRRELEREFWRTGRGAPRLARKQPQATPPLDDMGRMGIVIADVTDKGVPAALFMAQSRTVLRATASDGRSPKAVLEQTNRLLLSDARSGLFVTCFYGILDKRTGELTYADAGHNYPLLYHSRTRTVEPLQALGIVLAIVPEPRFEQHTTMIEPGDVLCFYTDGVTEAMNAQRELFGEERLIEVLCASQHLTPAQILDRIIAAVSAFADGTPQADDITMVVLKRDA
;
A
#
# COMPACT_ATOMS: atom_id res chain seq x y z
N MET A 1 -68.58 -48.71 1.42
CA MET A 1 -67.19 -49.03 1.04
C MET A 1 -66.81 -50.28 1.80
N PRO A 2 -66.22 -51.31 1.18
CA PRO A 2 -65.78 -52.49 1.92
C PRO A 2 -64.70 -52.11 2.96
N ALA A 3 -64.80 -52.71 4.13
CA ALA A 3 -63.85 -52.48 5.21
C ALA A 3 -62.46 -52.95 4.77
N LEU A 4 -61.47 -52.06 4.83
CA LEU A 4 -60.06 -52.38 4.57
C LEU A 4 -59.63 -53.54 5.48
N THR A 5 -58.91 -54.50 4.92
CA THR A 5 -58.29 -55.55 5.72
C THR A 5 -57.25 -54.96 6.67
N ASP A 6 -56.95 -55.64 7.80
CA ASP A 6 -55.95 -55.16 8.76
C ASP A 6 -54.58 -54.88 8.12
N ALA A 7 -54.19 -55.68 7.12
CA ALA A 7 -52.97 -55.49 6.34
C ALA A 7 -53.00 -54.20 5.50
N GLN A 8 -54.12 -53.92 4.84
CA GLN A 8 -54.30 -52.72 4.03
C GLN A 8 -54.29 -51.44 4.89
N ARG A 9 -54.92 -51.50 6.08
CA ARG A 9 -54.91 -50.41 7.04
C ARG A 9 -53.49 -50.12 7.53
N ARG A 10 -52.69 -51.15 7.79
CA ARG A 10 -51.30 -51.02 8.27
C ARG A 10 -50.37 -50.46 7.19
N ILE A 11 -50.62 -50.82 5.90
CA ILE A 11 -49.88 -50.25 4.79
C ILE A 11 -50.15 -48.72 4.65
N VAL A 12 -51.41 -48.31 4.76
CA VAL A 12 -51.79 -46.89 4.73
C VAL A 12 -51.14 -46.11 5.87
N GLU A 13 -51.18 -46.66 7.11
CA GLU A 13 -50.55 -46.07 8.28
C GLU A 13 -49.03 -45.87 8.09
N LEU A 14 -48.34 -46.90 7.56
CA LEU A 14 -46.89 -46.82 7.30
C LEU A 14 -46.54 -45.87 6.19
N THR A 15 -47.35 -45.81 5.13
CA THR A 15 -47.16 -44.87 4.01
C THR A 15 -47.30 -43.42 4.50
N THR A 16 -48.36 -43.12 5.26
CA THR A 16 -48.58 -41.76 5.76
C THR A 16 -47.53 -41.33 6.81
N LEU A 17 -47.06 -42.30 7.65
CA LEU A 17 -45.93 -42.04 8.54
C LEU A 17 -44.65 -41.71 7.80
N ASN A 18 -44.40 -42.41 6.69
CA ASN A 18 -43.24 -42.13 5.85
C ASN A 18 -43.35 -40.77 5.14
N GLU A 19 -44.54 -40.40 4.65
CA GLU A 19 -44.82 -39.10 4.07
C GLU A 19 -44.64 -37.96 5.10
N LEU A 20 -45.12 -38.18 6.33
CA LEU A 20 -44.90 -37.27 7.44
C LEU A 20 -43.40 -37.10 7.75
N ALA A 21 -42.65 -38.21 7.78
CA ALA A 21 -41.21 -38.15 7.99
C ALA A 21 -40.47 -37.40 6.89
N GLN A 22 -40.86 -37.62 5.63
CA GLN A 22 -40.30 -36.90 4.48
C GLN A 22 -40.62 -35.42 4.54
N THR A 23 -41.85 -35.02 4.86
CA THR A 23 -42.27 -33.64 5.03
C THR A 23 -41.46 -32.94 6.13
N LEU A 24 -41.32 -33.57 7.28
CA LEU A 24 -40.52 -33.08 8.36
C LEU A 24 -39.02 -32.98 8.02
N ASN A 25 -38.49 -33.87 7.18
CA ASN A 25 -37.11 -33.84 6.78
C ASN A 25 -36.78 -32.76 5.74
N ARG A 26 -37.73 -32.32 4.95
CA ARG A 26 -37.58 -31.26 3.92
C ARG A 26 -37.75 -29.85 4.49
N ALA A 27 -38.48 -29.71 5.59
CA ALA A 27 -38.73 -28.40 6.19
C ALA A 27 -37.45 -27.78 6.75
N LEU A 28 -37.18 -26.55 6.37
CA LEU A 28 -36.02 -25.75 6.80
C LEU A 28 -36.37 -24.82 7.99
N ASP A 29 -37.64 -24.55 8.20
CA ASP A 29 -38.19 -23.69 9.25
C ASP A 29 -39.12 -24.49 10.17
N LEU A 30 -39.04 -24.22 11.47
CA LEU A 30 -39.85 -24.90 12.48
C LEU A 30 -41.34 -24.70 12.26
N ARG A 31 -41.78 -23.51 11.92
CA ARG A 31 -43.18 -23.18 11.70
C ARG A 31 -43.72 -23.90 10.48
N GLU A 32 -42.97 -23.87 9.38
CA GLU A 32 -43.29 -24.59 8.15
C GLU A 32 -43.42 -26.10 8.40
N ALA A 33 -42.49 -26.68 9.16
CA ALA A 33 -42.50 -28.08 9.54
C ALA A 33 -43.77 -28.47 10.32
N LEU A 34 -44.17 -27.67 11.31
CA LEU A 34 -45.33 -27.94 12.13
C LEU A 34 -46.65 -27.71 11.40
N ASP A 35 -46.77 -26.64 10.60
CA ASP A 35 -47.96 -26.32 9.80
C ASP A 35 -48.18 -27.37 8.70
N ALA A 36 -47.11 -27.91 8.10
CA ALA A 36 -47.20 -28.98 7.09
C ALA A 36 -47.49 -30.36 7.70
N ALA A 37 -46.94 -30.67 8.86
CA ALA A 37 -47.09 -31.96 9.50
C ALA A 37 -48.48 -32.17 10.18
N LEU A 38 -49.06 -31.13 10.77
CA LEU A 38 -50.28 -31.22 11.53
C LEU A 38 -51.48 -31.71 10.72
N PRO A 39 -51.77 -31.28 9.49
CA PRO A 39 -52.83 -31.82 8.66
C PRO A 39 -52.70 -33.32 8.43
N HIS A 40 -51.49 -33.80 8.11
CA HIS A 40 -51.21 -35.25 7.91
C HIS A 40 -51.48 -36.09 9.15
N VAL A 41 -51.10 -35.57 10.33
CA VAL A 41 -51.37 -36.24 11.61
C VAL A 41 -52.86 -36.34 11.85
N VAL A 42 -53.60 -35.24 11.64
CA VAL A 42 -55.08 -35.20 11.84
C VAL A 42 -55.76 -36.15 10.85
N GLU A 43 -55.36 -36.18 9.62
CA GLU A 43 -55.92 -37.06 8.58
C GLU A 43 -55.62 -38.53 8.89
N LEU A 44 -54.34 -38.88 9.27
CA LEU A 44 -53.94 -40.23 9.65
C LEU A 44 -54.79 -40.78 10.79
N MET A 45 -55.15 -39.91 11.70
CA MET A 45 -56.05 -40.29 12.83
C MET A 45 -57.50 -40.32 12.41
N GLY A 46 -57.85 -39.98 11.19
CA GLY A 46 -59.25 -39.86 10.67
C GLY A 46 -60.03 -38.77 11.42
N LEU A 47 -59.38 -37.70 11.79
CA LEU A 47 -59.91 -36.55 12.55
C LEU A 47 -59.99 -35.31 11.67
N ARG A 48 -60.51 -34.23 12.19
CA ARG A 48 -60.59 -32.96 11.48
C ARG A 48 -59.85 -31.84 12.17
N THR A 49 -59.64 -31.91 13.46
CA THR A 49 -59.13 -30.78 14.28
C THR A 49 -57.89 -31.18 15.05
N GLY A 50 -56.87 -30.34 15.02
CA GLY A 50 -55.67 -30.47 15.83
C GLY A 50 -54.96 -29.14 16.04
N TRP A 51 -54.10 -29.10 17.06
CA TRP A 51 -53.26 -27.95 17.37
C TRP A 51 -52.00 -28.40 18.12
N ILE A 52 -50.92 -27.60 17.99
CA ILE A 52 -49.62 -27.84 18.63
C ILE A 52 -49.29 -26.64 19.50
N PHE A 53 -48.91 -26.90 20.73
CA PHE A 53 -48.25 -25.95 21.60
C PHE A 53 -46.75 -26.24 21.65
N MET A 54 -45.95 -25.20 21.52
CA MET A 54 -44.51 -25.24 21.76
C MET A 54 -44.20 -24.61 23.11
N ARG A 55 -43.22 -25.20 23.82
CA ARG A 55 -42.69 -24.66 25.07
C ARG A 55 -41.57 -23.67 24.74
N ASP A 56 -41.63 -22.45 25.29
CA ASP A 56 -40.55 -21.47 25.17
C ASP A 56 -39.50 -21.67 26.29
N GLU A 57 -38.40 -20.91 26.22
CA GLU A 57 -37.29 -21.01 27.19
C GLU A 57 -37.71 -20.67 28.63
N ALA A 58 -38.74 -19.83 28.79
CA ALA A 58 -39.31 -19.52 30.11
C ALA A 58 -40.26 -20.62 30.65
N GLY A 59 -40.49 -21.69 29.86
CA GLY A 59 -41.34 -22.79 30.18
C GLY A 59 -42.84 -22.59 29.86
N ALA A 60 -43.21 -21.44 29.26
CA ALA A 60 -44.59 -21.16 28.90
C ALA A 60 -44.96 -21.81 27.55
N PHE A 61 -46.24 -22.23 27.43
CA PHE A 61 -46.75 -22.84 26.21
C PHE A 61 -47.41 -21.84 25.28
N ARG A 62 -46.97 -21.78 24.01
CA ARG A 62 -47.53 -20.94 22.96
C ARG A 62 -48.10 -21.78 21.84
N LEU A 63 -49.24 -21.36 21.27
CA LEU A 63 -49.84 -22.00 20.10
C LEU A 63 -48.92 -21.80 18.89
N ALA A 64 -48.36 -22.92 18.37
CA ALA A 64 -47.42 -22.91 17.27
C ALA A 64 -48.01 -23.31 15.91
N ALA A 65 -48.93 -24.32 15.93
CA ALA A 65 -49.60 -24.75 14.71
C ALA A 65 -51.07 -25.11 15.02
N ARG A 66 -51.97 -25.01 14.03
CA ARG A 66 -53.38 -25.28 14.14
C ARG A 66 -53.95 -25.80 12.82
N HIS A 67 -54.91 -26.72 12.93
CA HIS A 67 -55.64 -27.27 11.76
C HIS A 67 -57.13 -27.37 12.07
N ASP A 68 -57.95 -26.78 11.20
CA ASP A 68 -59.44 -26.79 11.20
C ASP A 68 -60.08 -26.58 12.60
N LEU A 69 -59.66 -25.51 13.30
CA LEU A 69 -60.23 -25.20 14.60
C LEU A 69 -61.71 -24.80 14.50
N PRO A 70 -62.58 -25.23 15.48
CA PRO A 70 -63.99 -24.80 15.51
C PRO A 70 -64.11 -23.28 15.79
N PRO A 71 -65.21 -22.65 15.35
CA PRO A 71 -65.45 -21.20 15.55
C PRO A 71 -65.28 -20.73 17.00
N ALA A 72 -65.70 -21.53 17.95
CA ALA A 72 -65.64 -21.20 19.40
C ALA A 72 -64.22 -21.04 19.94
N ILE A 73 -63.17 -21.59 19.24
CA ILE A 73 -61.76 -21.50 19.63
C ILE A 73 -60.87 -21.06 18.47
N THR A 74 -61.42 -20.35 17.46
CA THR A 74 -60.61 -19.82 16.38
C THR A 74 -59.61 -18.77 16.92
N TYR A 75 -58.38 -18.84 16.48
CA TYR A 75 -57.32 -17.92 16.91
C TYR A 75 -57.37 -16.60 16.11
N PRO A 76 -57.17 -15.41 16.75
CA PRO A 76 -56.92 -15.19 18.18
C PRO A 76 -58.19 -15.24 19.02
N SER A 77 -58.15 -15.88 20.17
CA SER A 77 -59.28 -15.96 21.14
C SER A 77 -58.71 -16.07 22.54
N SER A 78 -59.46 -15.55 23.53
CA SER A 78 -59.13 -15.69 24.94
C SER A 78 -59.08 -17.16 25.43
N ALA A 79 -59.70 -18.06 24.65
CA ALA A 79 -59.62 -19.50 24.92
C ALA A 79 -58.19 -20.07 24.86
N TRP A 80 -57.25 -19.35 24.20
CA TRP A 80 -55.83 -19.78 24.11
C TRP A 80 -54.94 -19.19 25.22
N SER A 81 -55.44 -18.25 26.00
CA SER A 81 -54.78 -17.76 27.23
C SER A 81 -55.22 -18.56 28.45
N GLY A 82 -54.35 -18.70 29.43
CA GLY A 82 -54.60 -19.45 30.69
C GLY A 82 -54.23 -20.93 30.65
N ASP A 83 -54.30 -21.56 31.82
CA ASP A 83 -53.86 -22.92 32.07
C ASP A 83 -54.75 -23.98 31.44
N CYS A 84 -54.15 -25.12 31.12
CA CYS A 84 -54.81 -26.25 30.51
C CYS A 84 -54.26 -27.54 31.13
N SER A 85 -55.17 -28.46 31.46
CA SER A 85 -54.78 -29.73 32.11
C SER A 85 -53.69 -30.53 31.40
N CYS A 86 -53.55 -30.40 30.06
CA CYS A 86 -52.44 -31.06 29.33
C CYS A 86 -51.11 -30.32 29.54
N GLN A 87 -51.13 -28.99 29.69
CA GLN A 87 -49.95 -28.20 30.02
C GLN A 87 -49.53 -28.43 31.47
N ASP A 88 -50.48 -28.55 32.43
CA ASP A 88 -50.23 -28.88 33.84
C ASP A 88 -49.58 -30.24 33.98
N LEU A 89 -50.05 -31.28 33.26
CA LEU A 89 -49.42 -32.60 33.21
C LEU A 89 -47.99 -32.55 32.70
N CYS A 90 -47.74 -31.73 31.68
CA CYS A 90 -46.41 -31.55 31.12
C CYS A 90 -45.48 -30.85 32.12
N SER A 91 -45.92 -29.77 32.73
CA SER A 91 -45.17 -29.01 33.72
C SER A 91 -44.87 -29.82 34.97
N ALA A 92 -45.77 -30.73 35.38
CA ALA A 92 -45.59 -31.65 36.48
C ALA A 92 -44.67 -32.87 36.17
N GLY A 93 -44.12 -32.95 34.93
CA GLY A 93 -43.29 -34.10 34.53
C GLY A 93 -44.02 -35.43 34.37
N LYS A 94 -45.36 -35.43 34.49
CA LYS A 94 -46.19 -36.62 34.44
C LYS A 94 -46.69 -37.01 33.05
N PHE A 95 -46.17 -36.35 32.03
CA PHE A 95 -46.61 -36.50 30.65
C PHE A 95 -45.56 -37.20 29.78
N SER A 96 -45.53 -38.54 29.84
CA SER A 96 -44.51 -39.34 29.13
C SER A 96 -44.99 -40.01 27.83
N LYS A 97 -46.30 -40.12 27.62
CA LYS A 97 -46.96 -40.79 26.49
C LYS A 97 -48.29 -40.12 26.15
N ALA A 98 -48.87 -40.43 24.98
CA ALA A 98 -50.20 -39.94 24.61
C ALA A 98 -51.27 -40.34 25.62
N VAL A 99 -52.14 -39.41 25.96
CA VAL A 99 -53.22 -39.60 26.91
C VAL A 99 -54.56 -39.07 26.39
N ASN A 100 -55.66 -39.72 26.76
CA ASN A 100 -56.98 -39.21 26.50
C ASN A 100 -57.35 -38.11 27.53
N MET A 101 -57.74 -36.95 27.03
CA MET A 101 -58.26 -35.83 27.85
C MET A 101 -59.77 -35.80 27.73
N VAL A 102 -60.44 -36.42 28.66
CA VAL A 102 -61.92 -36.56 28.64
C VAL A 102 -62.65 -35.23 28.87
N ARG A 103 -61.97 -34.23 29.49
CA ARG A 103 -62.53 -32.91 29.73
C ARG A 103 -61.48 -31.85 29.42
N CYS A 104 -61.53 -31.30 28.22
CA CYS A 104 -60.65 -30.19 27.86
C CYS A 104 -61.15 -28.90 28.54
N SER A 105 -60.31 -28.28 29.39
CA SER A 105 -60.63 -27.00 30.04
C SER A 105 -60.96 -25.90 29.01
N ARG A 106 -60.19 -25.82 27.93
CA ARG A 106 -60.41 -24.83 26.85
C ARG A 106 -61.74 -25.02 26.12
N LEU A 107 -62.07 -26.24 25.73
CA LEU A 107 -63.35 -26.56 25.09
C LEU A 107 -64.52 -26.38 26.04
N LYS A 108 -64.33 -26.62 27.34
CA LYS A 108 -65.36 -26.43 28.37
C LYS A 108 -65.79 -24.97 28.49
N HIS A 109 -64.85 -24.06 28.51
CA HIS A 109 -65.05 -22.62 28.69
C HIS A 109 -65.29 -21.85 27.40
N ALA A 110 -65.05 -22.42 26.24
CA ALA A 110 -65.30 -21.79 24.97
C ALA A 110 -66.82 -21.52 24.77
N VAL A 111 -67.15 -20.33 24.26
CA VAL A 111 -68.51 -19.92 23.92
C VAL A 111 -68.67 -19.92 22.42
N GLY A 112 -69.79 -20.47 21.89
CA GLY A 112 -70.08 -20.54 20.48
C GLY A 112 -70.05 -21.98 19.93
N ASP A 113 -70.04 -22.09 18.60
CA ASP A 113 -70.04 -23.38 17.90
C ASP A 113 -68.71 -24.14 18.13
N LYS A 114 -68.79 -25.23 18.85
CA LYS A 114 -67.65 -26.15 19.17
C LYS A 114 -67.59 -27.31 18.16
N ARG A 115 -68.41 -27.38 17.14
CA ARG A 115 -68.58 -28.54 16.21
C ARG A 115 -68.70 -29.86 16.94
N ALA A 116 -69.41 -29.88 18.09
CA ALA A 116 -69.60 -31.03 18.97
C ALA A 116 -68.31 -31.69 19.47
N LEU A 117 -67.15 -31.01 19.45
CA LEU A 117 -65.91 -31.54 20.02
C LEU A 117 -66.07 -31.77 21.51
N ALA A 118 -65.90 -33.01 21.96
CA ALA A 118 -66.11 -33.41 23.33
C ALA A 118 -64.80 -33.71 24.11
N GLN A 119 -63.83 -34.27 23.42
CA GLN A 119 -62.54 -34.68 23.99
C GLN A 119 -61.40 -34.58 22.97
N HIS A 120 -60.17 -34.66 23.46
CA HIS A 120 -58.96 -34.73 22.63
C HIS A 120 -57.96 -35.70 23.21
N ALA A 121 -57.05 -36.17 22.38
CA ALA A 121 -55.81 -36.83 22.83
C ALA A 121 -54.69 -35.78 22.84
N SER A 122 -53.92 -35.80 23.88
CA SER A 122 -52.72 -34.97 24.02
C SER A 122 -51.48 -35.85 24.00
N VAL A 123 -50.47 -35.35 23.26
CA VAL A 123 -49.22 -36.11 23.01
C VAL A 123 -48.03 -35.20 23.29
N PRO A 124 -47.09 -35.62 24.13
CA PRO A 124 -45.86 -34.86 24.33
C PRO A 124 -44.98 -34.95 23.10
N LEU A 125 -44.50 -33.81 22.59
CA LEU A 125 -43.46 -33.72 21.57
C LEU A 125 -42.12 -33.83 22.25
N ARG A 126 -41.42 -34.95 22.10
CA ARG A 126 -40.21 -35.29 22.85
C ARG A 126 -39.00 -35.48 21.97
N SER A 127 -37.86 -35.02 22.47
CA SER A 127 -36.53 -35.37 21.95
C SER A 127 -35.71 -35.90 23.14
N GLY A 128 -35.39 -37.20 23.13
CA GLY A 128 -34.81 -37.84 24.31
C GLY A 128 -35.73 -37.75 25.53
N THR A 129 -35.25 -37.15 26.63
CA THR A 129 -35.98 -36.94 27.88
C THR A 129 -36.75 -35.62 27.92
N GLU A 130 -36.45 -34.69 27.04
CA GLU A 130 -37.00 -33.32 27.02
C GLU A 130 -38.37 -33.29 26.33
N VAL A 131 -39.34 -32.55 26.92
CA VAL A 131 -40.64 -32.26 26.29
C VAL A 131 -40.62 -30.84 25.73
N LEU A 132 -40.63 -30.74 24.41
CA LEU A 132 -40.53 -29.49 23.65
C LEU A 132 -41.88 -28.83 23.39
N GLY A 133 -42.94 -29.60 23.47
CA GLY A 133 -44.29 -29.13 23.16
C GLY A 133 -45.36 -30.20 23.35
N ILE A 134 -46.61 -29.89 22.96
CA ILE A 134 -47.78 -30.77 23.07
C ILE A 134 -48.55 -30.74 21.76
N LEU A 135 -48.77 -31.89 21.15
CA LEU A 135 -49.71 -32.09 20.05
C LEU A 135 -51.07 -32.51 20.63
N ASN A 136 -52.14 -31.89 20.13
CA ASN A 136 -53.50 -32.21 20.52
C ASN A 136 -54.33 -32.52 19.25
N VAL A 137 -55.04 -33.62 19.28
CA VAL A 137 -55.99 -34.01 18.23
C VAL A 137 -57.39 -34.25 18.84
N ALA A 138 -58.42 -33.62 18.29
CA ALA A 138 -59.76 -33.58 18.91
C ALA A 138 -60.82 -34.41 18.17
N THR A 139 -61.75 -34.97 18.94
CA THR A 139 -62.84 -35.84 18.41
C THR A 139 -64.18 -35.46 19.07
N THR A 140 -65.27 -35.75 18.35
CA THR A 140 -66.65 -35.64 18.84
C THR A 140 -67.12 -36.87 19.62
N GLU A 141 -66.40 -38.01 19.51
CA GLU A 141 -66.80 -39.31 20.11
C GLU A 141 -66.05 -39.57 21.42
N PHE A 142 -66.79 -39.93 22.45
CA PHE A 142 -66.23 -40.36 23.72
C PHE A 142 -65.54 -41.75 23.62
N GLY A 143 -64.34 -41.91 24.20
CA GLY A 143 -63.61 -43.17 24.25
C GLY A 143 -63.06 -43.65 22.88
N ARG A 144 -63.02 -42.75 21.88
CA ARG A 144 -62.61 -43.12 20.54
C ARG A 144 -61.15 -43.52 20.42
N PHE A 145 -60.22 -42.97 21.22
CA PHE A 145 -58.83 -43.29 21.09
C PHE A 145 -58.50 -44.62 21.80
N SER A 146 -58.30 -45.65 21.02
CA SER A 146 -57.85 -46.93 21.51
C SER A 146 -56.37 -46.94 21.91
N ALA A 147 -55.94 -47.97 22.64
CA ALA A 147 -54.54 -48.09 23.02
C ALA A 147 -53.55 -48.11 21.82
N PRO A 148 -53.84 -48.79 20.69
CA PRO A 148 -52.99 -48.70 19.50
C PRO A 148 -52.92 -47.28 18.90
N GLN A 149 -54.04 -46.55 18.86
CA GLN A 149 -54.06 -45.16 18.38
C GLN A 149 -53.23 -44.20 19.26
N LEU A 150 -53.26 -44.38 20.57
CA LEU A 150 -52.41 -43.61 21.51
C LEU A 150 -50.92 -43.97 21.35
N GLN A 151 -50.63 -45.23 21.05
CA GLN A 151 -49.25 -45.65 20.73
C GLN A 151 -48.75 -44.99 19.46
N LEU A 152 -49.57 -44.99 18.36
CA LEU A 152 -49.26 -44.31 17.13
C LEU A 152 -49.04 -42.82 17.34
N LEU A 153 -49.92 -42.15 18.06
CA LEU A 153 -49.76 -40.74 18.42
C LEU A 153 -48.49 -40.49 19.23
N SER A 154 -48.10 -41.40 20.11
CA SER A 154 -46.86 -41.29 20.86
C SER A 154 -45.61 -41.37 19.97
N ALA A 155 -45.63 -42.27 18.95
CA ALA A 155 -44.58 -42.38 17.95
C ALA A 155 -44.47 -41.07 17.12
N ILE A 156 -45.61 -40.53 16.68
CA ILE A 156 -45.67 -39.23 15.97
C ILE A 156 -45.11 -38.10 16.83
N GLY A 157 -45.46 -38.06 18.13
CA GLY A 157 -44.94 -37.06 19.06
C GLY A 157 -43.42 -37.10 19.19
N TYR A 158 -42.85 -38.31 19.17
CA TYR A 158 -41.40 -38.48 19.19
C TYR A 158 -40.74 -38.03 17.86
N MET A 159 -41.33 -38.38 16.71
CA MET A 159 -40.84 -37.95 15.40
C MET A 159 -40.85 -36.41 15.26
N LEU A 160 -41.97 -35.79 15.63
CA LEU A 160 -42.08 -34.32 15.64
C LEU A 160 -41.08 -33.69 16.60
N GLY A 161 -40.93 -34.23 17.79
CA GLY A 161 -39.95 -33.72 18.76
C GLY A 161 -38.52 -33.74 18.24
N THR A 162 -38.12 -34.84 17.62
CA THR A 162 -36.80 -34.98 17.02
C THR A 162 -36.60 -34.00 15.86
N ALA A 163 -37.61 -33.83 15.01
CA ALA A 163 -37.57 -32.84 13.91
C ALA A 163 -37.46 -31.42 14.45
N ILE A 164 -38.20 -31.06 15.51
CA ILE A 164 -38.12 -29.75 16.16
C ILE A 164 -36.71 -29.48 16.67
N THR A 165 -36.10 -30.44 17.37
CA THR A 165 -34.71 -30.28 17.86
C THR A 165 -33.73 -30.04 16.73
N ARG A 166 -33.82 -30.84 15.66
CA ARG A 166 -32.96 -30.68 14.47
C ARG A 166 -33.11 -29.30 13.85
N THR A 167 -34.32 -28.82 13.64
CA THR A 167 -34.57 -27.50 13.01
C THR A 167 -34.07 -26.36 13.89
N ARG A 168 -34.28 -26.45 15.23
CA ARG A 168 -33.71 -25.46 16.17
C ARG A 168 -32.19 -25.40 16.13
N LEU A 169 -31.52 -26.55 16.10
CA LEU A 169 -30.05 -26.61 15.99
C LEU A 169 -29.59 -26.00 14.67
N HIS A 170 -30.29 -26.28 13.58
CA HIS A 170 -29.95 -25.73 12.28
C HIS A 170 -30.09 -24.19 12.24
N GLU A 171 -31.16 -23.65 12.82
CA GLU A 171 -31.35 -22.20 12.96
C GLU A 171 -30.27 -21.56 13.83
N GLN A 172 -29.92 -22.19 14.96
CA GLN A 172 -28.83 -21.68 15.83
C GLN A 172 -27.50 -21.60 15.07
N VAL A 173 -27.14 -22.65 14.33
CA VAL A 173 -25.92 -22.65 13.50
C VAL A 173 -25.96 -21.55 12.45
N LYS A 174 -27.12 -21.39 11.77
CA LYS A 174 -27.30 -20.33 10.77
C LYS A 174 -27.15 -18.92 11.35
N VAL A 175 -27.78 -18.66 12.47
CA VAL A 175 -27.68 -17.35 13.16
C VAL A 175 -26.23 -17.07 13.58
N ARG A 176 -25.54 -18.08 14.15
CA ARG A 176 -24.13 -17.96 14.54
C ARG A 176 -23.25 -17.63 13.33
N ARG A 177 -23.40 -18.34 12.19
CA ARG A 177 -22.65 -18.04 10.97
C ARG A 177 -22.89 -16.64 10.44
N VAL A 178 -24.14 -16.15 10.47
CA VAL A 178 -24.46 -14.78 10.05
C VAL A 178 -23.79 -13.75 10.96
N GLN A 179 -23.77 -14.00 12.27
CA GLN A 179 -23.11 -13.12 13.24
C GLN A 179 -21.58 -13.10 13.04
N GLU A 180 -20.97 -14.26 12.81
CA GLU A 180 -19.53 -14.39 12.52
C GLU A 180 -19.18 -13.64 11.22
N GLN A 181 -19.96 -13.84 10.15
CA GLN A 181 -19.76 -13.12 8.88
C GLN A 181 -19.92 -11.60 9.03
N ALA A 182 -20.93 -11.16 9.78
CA ALA A 182 -21.15 -9.72 10.03
C ALA A 182 -20.00 -9.10 10.83
N ALA A 183 -19.46 -9.84 11.82
CA ALA A 183 -18.31 -9.39 12.61
C ALA A 183 -17.03 -9.28 11.75
N LEU A 184 -16.79 -10.26 10.86
CA LEU A 184 -15.66 -10.23 9.93
C LEU A 184 -15.77 -9.09 8.92
N LEU A 185 -16.97 -8.87 8.34
CA LEU A 185 -17.21 -7.76 7.41
C LEU A 185 -16.99 -6.40 8.08
N LYS A 186 -17.49 -6.24 9.30
CA LYS A 186 -17.29 -5.02 10.09
C LYS A 186 -15.81 -4.80 10.38
N LEU A 187 -15.10 -5.83 10.81
CA LEU A 187 -13.66 -5.78 11.04
C LEU A 187 -12.90 -5.38 9.77
N SER A 188 -13.23 -6.01 8.63
CA SER A 188 -12.61 -5.68 7.33
C SER A 188 -12.82 -4.22 6.96
N GLN A 189 -14.04 -3.67 7.12
CA GLN A 189 -14.33 -2.26 6.86
C GLN A 189 -13.55 -1.32 7.80
N GLU A 190 -13.46 -1.66 9.08
CA GLU A 190 -12.70 -0.90 10.07
C GLU A 190 -11.19 -0.91 9.80
N LEU A 191 -10.64 -2.06 9.37
CA LEU A 191 -9.24 -2.19 8.97
C LEU A 191 -8.94 -1.40 7.68
N LEU A 192 -9.88 -1.37 6.73
CA LEU A 192 -9.73 -0.60 5.50
C LEU A 192 -9.74 0.91 5.73
N GLY A 193 -10.50 1.40 6.71
CA GLY A 193 -10.63 2.81 7.06
C GLY A 193 -9.66 3.30 8.14
N ALA A 194 -8.78 2.46 8.69
CA ALA A 194 -7.87 2.86 9.75
C ALA A 194 -6.75 3.77 9.22
N GLU A 195 -6.61 4.95 9.82
CA GLU A 195 -5.50 5.87 9.55
C GLU A 195 -4.18 5.42 10.21
N LEU A 196 -4.28 4.69 11.33
CA LEU A 196 -3.16 4.17 12.08
C LEU A 196 -3.29 2.65 12.21
N ILE A 197 -2.19 1.94 12.00
CA ILE A 197 -2.19 0.48 11.97
C ILE A 197 -2.31 -0.13 13.37
N GLU A 198 -1.64 0.44 14.40
CA GLU A 198 -1.62 -0.13 15.74
C GLU A 198 -3.03 -0.26 16.38
N PRO A 199 -3.91 0.75 16.36
CA PRO A 199 -5.28 0.62 16.85
C PRO A 199 -6.08 -0.43 16.09
N ALA A 200 -5.84 -0.58 14.78
CA ALA A 200 -6.48 -1.57 13.94
C ALA A 200 -6.07 -3.00 14.33
N LEU A 201 -4.78 -3.22 14.54
CA LEU A 201 -4.23 -4.51 15.00
C LEU A 201 -4.74 -4.88 16.39
N GLN A 202 -4.77 -3.94 17.33
CA GLN A 202 -5.34 -4.15 18.66
C GLN A 202 -6.82 -4.53 18.62
N ARG A 203 -7.56 -3.98 17.68
CA ARG A 203 -8.97 -4.34 17.46
C ARG A 203 -9.11 -5.72 16.87
N LEU A 204 -8.28 -6.09 15.90
CA LEU A 204 -8.26 -7.40 15.27
C LEU A 204 -8.04 -8.51 16.30
N VAL A 205 -7.01 -8.40 17.14
CA VAL A 205 -6.73 -9.42 18.16
C VAL A 205 -7.86 -9.54 19.20
N ARG A 206 -8.50 -8.42 19.55
CA ARG A 206 -9.67 -8.44 20.45
C ARG A 206 -10.88 -9.12 19.84
N VAL A 207 -11.16 -8.85 18.56
CA VAL A 207 -12.26 -9.49 17.81
C VAL A 207 -11.94 -10.96 17.60
N GLY A 208 -10.70 -11.32 17.26
CA GLY A 208 -10.25 -12.69 17.09
C GLY A 208 -10.46 -13.53 18.35
N ALA A 209 -10.05 -13.03 19.52
CA ALA A 209 -10.28 -13.71 20.79
C ALA A 209 -11.77 -13.95 21.07
N ARG A 210 -12.63 -12.96 20.78
CA ARG A 210 -14.09 -13.09 21.00
C ARG A 210 -14.76 -14.06 20.04
N LEU A 211 -14.43 -13.99 18.74
CA LEU A 211 -15.02 -14.86 17.73
C LEU A 211 -14.65 -16.33 17.93
N LEU A 212 -13.46 -16.59 18.44
CA LEU A 212 -12.94 -17.93 18.67
C LEU A 212 -13.14 -18.37 20.14
N GLU A 213 -13.88 -17.60 20.93
CA GLU A 213 -14.16 -17.87 22.35
C GLU A 213 -12.86 -18.25 23.09
N ALA A 214 -11.78 -17.49 22.85
CA ALA A 214 -10.47 -17.71 23.42
C ALA A 214 -10.16 -16.66 24.50
N ASP A 215 -9.31 -17.03 25.47
CA ASP A 215 -8.90 -16.12 26.55
C ASP A 215 -7.94 -15.03 26.06
N ALA A 216 -7.14 -15.35 25.02
CA ALA A 216 -6.13 -14.46 24.50
C ALA A 216 -5.95 -14.60 23.00
N CYS A 217 -5.53 -13.50 22.35
CA CYS A 217 -5.11 -13.44 20.96
C CYS A 217 -3.95 -12.47 20.82
N ALA A 218 -2.96 -12.81 20.00
CA ALA A 218 -1.80 -11.97 19.78
C ALA A 218 -1.30 -12.06 18.34
N PHE A 219 -0.73 -10.95 17.85
CA PHE A 219 0.07 -10.90 16.65
C PHE A 219 1.53 -10.65 17.04
N VAL A 220 2.39 -11.57 16.65
CA VAL A 220 3.84 -11.50 16.84
C VAL A 220 4.49 -11.35 15.47
N GLU A 221 5.17 -10.26 15.26
CA GLU A 221 6.00 -10.00 14.08
C GLU A 221 7.37 -10.63 14.27
N ALA A 222 7.90 -11.28 13.23
CA ALA A 222 9.22 -11.88 13.24
C ALA A 222 10.14 -11.17 12.25
N ASP A 223 11.31 -10.75 12.72
CA ASP A 223 12.41 -10.24 11.89
C ASP A 223 13.48 -11.33 11.78
N GLU A 224 13.42 -12.08 10.68
CA GLU A 224 14.38 -13.18 10.43
C GLU A 224 15.81 -12.67 10.29
N LEU A 225 16.03 -11.46 9.76
CA LEU A 225 17.36 -10.89 9.55
C LEU A 225 18.03 -10.52 10.87
N GLN A 226 17.24 -10.11 11.85
CA GLN A 226 17.73 -9.73 13.18
C GLN A 226 17.56 -10.85 14.24
N GLY A 227 16.88 -11.95 13.88
CA GLY A 227 16.58 -13.03 14.83
C GLY A 227 15.71 -12.57 16.00
N ARG A 228 14.82 -11.58 15.76
CA ARG A 228 13.98 -10.97 16.79
C ARG A 228 12.52 -11.19 16.48
N ALA A 229 11.73 -11.30 17.55
CA ALA A 229 10.27 -11.30 17.47
C ALA A 229 9.72 -10.17 18.32
N THR A 230 8.68 -9.50 17.84
CA THR A 230 8.02 -8.38 18.52
C THR A 230 6.54 -8.68 18.69
N LEU A 231 6.05 -8.61 19.91
CA LEU A 231 4.61 -8.64 20.20
C LEU A 231 4.01 -7.29 19.77
N VAL A 232 3.38 -7.24 18.62
CA VAL A 232 2.86 -6.00 18.03
C VAL A 232 1.47 -5.67 18.55
N ALA A 233 0.61 -6.67 18.67
CA ALA A 233 -0.74 -6.52 19.21
C ALA A 233 -1.12 -7.71 20.06
N ALA A 234 -1.80 -7.46 21.18
CA ALA A 234 -2.20 -8.52 22.09
C ALA A 234 -3.49 -8.17 22.86
N TYR A 235 -4.28 -9.20 23.12
CA TYR A 235 -5.43 -9.18 24.01
C TYR A 235 -5.35 -10.39 24.93
N GLY A 236 -5.57 -10.22 26.24
CA GLY A 236 -5.48 -11.31 27.21
C GLY A 236 -4.07 -11.78 27.57
N TRP A 237 -3.03 -11.07 27.12
CA TRP A 237 -1.64 -11.32 27.47
C TRP A 237 -1.20 -10.45 28.64
N ALA A 238 -0.32 -10.96 29.49
CA ALA A 238 0.25 -10.20 30.61
C ALA A 238 1.29 -9.16 30.15
N LEU A 239 1.85 -9.30 28.93
CA LEU A 239 2.82 -8.37 28.35
C LEU A 239 2.12 -7.30 27.53
N PRO A 240 2.45 -6.01 27.73
CA PRO A 240 1.92 -4.93 26.90
C PRO A 240 2.62 -4.88 25.54
N PRO A 241 1.89 -4.71 24.42
CA PRO A 241 2.52 -4.41 23.12
C PRO A 241 2.90 -2.91 23.03
N PRO A 242 3.95 -2.52 22.25
CA PRO A 242 4.92 -3.41 21.63
C PRO A 242 5.98 -3.89 22.63
N THR A 243 6.24 -5.19 22.67
CA THR A 243 7.29 -5.76 23.51
C THR A 243 8.19 -6.65 22.66
N GLN A 244 9.50 -6.41 22.71
CA GLN A 244 10.47 -7.32 22.11
C GLN A 244 10.52 -8.61 22.94
N LEU A 245 10.27 -9.71 22.26
CA LEU A 245 10.30 -11.01 22.89
C LEU A 245 11.72 -11.55 22.86
N PRO A 246 12.21 -12.13 23.98
CA PRO A 246 13.52 -12.78 24.03
C PRO A 246 13.44 -14.14 23.33
N VAL A 247 13.10 -14.14 22.06
CA VAL A 247 12.98 -15.34 21.26
C VAL A 247 14.21 -15.42 20.40
N ILE A 248 15.07 -16.35 20.74
CA ILE A 248 15.98 -16.94 19.77
C ILE A 248 15.04 -17.72 18.85
N LEU A 249 14.87 -17.28 17.61
CA LEU A 249 14.28 -18.09 16.56
C LEU A 249 15.16 -19.34 16.48
N ASP A 250 14.75 -20.37 17.17
CA ASP A 250 15.50 -21.61 17.21
C ASP A 250 15.44 -22.20 15.80
N THR A 251 16.56 -22.17 15.13
CA THR A 251 16.74 -22.73 13.77
C THR A 251 16.44 -24.23 13.73
N VAL A 252 16.26 -24.85 14.90
CA VAL A 252 16.00 -26.29 15.06
C VAL A 252 14.50 -26.63 14.97
N ASN A 253 13.59 -25.70 15.26
CA ASN A 253 12.15 -25.94 15.18
C ASN A 253 11.36 -24.70 14.71
N PRO A 254 11.54 -24.26 13.45
CA PRO A 254 10.78 -23.13 12.91
C PRO A 254 9.26 -23.40 12.90
N HIS A 255 8.84 -24.66 13.01
CA HIS A 255 7.44 -25.08 12.97
C HIS A 255 6.60 -24.63 14.18
N LEU A 256 7.20 -24.26 15.30
CA LEU A 256 6.46 -23.72 16.45
C LEU A 256 6.04 -22.26 16.29
N TRP A 257 6.69 -21.53 15.38
CA TRP A 257 6.38 -20.14 15.04
C TRP A 257 5.81 -19.99 13.64
N TYR A 258 6.21 -20.90 12.73
CA TYR A 258 5.79 -20.94 11.32
C TYR A 258 5.15 -22.30 11.05
N LEU A 259 3.84 -22.37 11.08
CA LEU A 259 3.13 -23.50 10.50
C LEU A 259 2.94 -23.20 9.01
N PRO A 260 3.59 -23.95 8.11
CA PRO A 260 3.41 -23.73 6.70
C PRO A 260 1.96 -24.05 6.32
N GLU A 261 1.25 -23.06 5.75
CA GLU A 261 -0.01 -23.14 5.01
C GLU A 261 -1.24 -23.81 5.68
N SER A 262 -1.11 -24.37 6.87
CA SER A 262 -2.26 -24.93 7.60
C SER A 262 -2.22 -24.48 9.06
N SER A 263 -3.36 -23.97 9.55
CA SER A 263 -3.58 -23.75 10.96
C SER A 263 -3.47 -25.09 11.67
N ALA A 264 -2.48 -25.26 12.53
CA ALA A 264 -2.33 -26.46 13.32
C ALA A 264 -2.69 -26.14 14.77
N SER A 265 -3.63 -26.91 15.34
CA SER A 265 -3.79 -26.99 16.78
C SER A 265 -2.72 -27.94 17.31
N LEU A 266 -1.96 -27.52 18.31
CA LEU A 266 -1.09 -28.43 19.03
C LEU A 266 -1.98 -29.35 19.90
N PRO A 267 -1.79 -30.69 19.80
CA PRO A 267 -2.45 -31.60 20.71
C PRO A 267 -2.02 -31.30 22.16
N THR A 268 -2.90 -31.59 23.12
CA THR A 268 -2.72 -31.27 24.55
C THR A 268 -1.45 -31.87 25.18
N ASP A 269 -0.91 -32.92 24.56
CA ASP A 269 0.30 -33.64 24.95
C ASP A 269 1.60 -32.99 24.45
N ALA A 270 1.52 -32.01 23.53
CA ALA A 270 2.66 -31.24 23.05
C ALA A 270 2.93 -29.94 23.84
N LEU A 271 2.32 -29.77 24.99
CA LEU A 271 2.51 -28.60 25.86
C LEU A 271 3.96 -28.45 26.36
N ASP A 272 4.72 -29.54 26.41
CA ASP A 272 6.14 -29.51 26.78
C ASP A 272 7.02 -28.88 25.69
N ASP A 273 6.55 -28.80 24.47
CA ASP A 273 7.25 -28.19 23.33
C ASP A 273 6.86 -26.71 23.10
N LEU A 274 5.91 -26.17 23.90
CA LEU A 274 5.53 -24.75 23.78
C LEU A 274 6.73 -23.84 24.10
N PRO A 275 6.88 -22.72 23.36
CA PRO A 275 7.87 -21.71 23.67
C PRO A 275 7.80 -21.24 25.13
N PRO A 276 8.94 -21.00 25.80
CA PRO A 276 8.98 -20.56 27.20
C PRO A 276 8.07 -19.38 27.50
N LEU A 277 7.90 -18.49 26.53
CA LEU A 277 7.01 -17.34 26.63
C LEU A 277 5.54 -17.73 26.80
N LEU A 278 5.05 -18.70 26.03
CA LEU A 278 3.67 -19.17 26.13
C LEU A 278 3.45 -19.95 27.44
N LYS A 279 4.46 -20.70 27.87
CA LYS A 279 4.44 -21.36 29.19
C LYS A 279 4.35 -20.35 30.33
N ALA A 280 5.09 -19.24 30.25
CA ALA A 280 5.05 -18.18 31.25
C ALA A 280 3.67 -17.50 31.37
N GLN A 281 2.85 -17.52 30.30
CA GLN A 281 1.48 -17.01 30.31
C GLN A 281 0.45 -18.03 30.83
N GLN A 282 0.86 -19.24 31.16
CA GLN A 282 -0.01 -20.35 31.66
C GLN A 282 -1.10 -20.79 30.67
N PHE A 283 -0.86 -20.61 29.33
CA PHE A 283 -1.78 -21.09 28.32
C PHE A 283 -1.65 -22.62 28.15
N GLN A 284 -2.81 -23.30 28.02
CA GLN A 284 -2.92 -24.74 27.84
C GLN A 284 -3.56 -25.16 26.51
N GLY A 285 -4.20 -24.23 25.79
CA GLY A 285 -4.67 -24.42 24.42
C GLY A 285 -4.02 -23.39 23.51
N HIS A 286 -3.60 -23.82 22.33
CA HIS A 286 -2.88 -22.98 21.38
C HIS A 286 -3.29 -23.30 19.94
N LEU A 287 -3.58 -22.25 19.15
CA LEU A 287 -3.77 -22.31 17.71
C LEU A 287 -3.06 -21.12 17.09
N ALA A 288 -2.25 -21.36 16.07
CA ALA A 288 -1.46 -20.34 15.39
C ALA A 288 -1.68 -20.38 13.87
N PHE A 289 -1.53 -19.22 13.25
CA PHE A 289 -1.59 -19.02 11.81
C PHE A 289 -0.43 -18.13 11.36
N ALA A 290 0.38 -18.63 10.40
CA ALA A 290 1.48 -17.86 9.84
C ALA A 290 0.96 -16.74 8.92
N ILE A 291 1.45 -15.54 9.12
CA ILE A 291 1.15 -14.38 8.28
C ILE A 291 2.24 -14.25 7.24
N THR A 292 1.87 -14.35 5.97
CA THR A 292 2.80 -14.24 4.84
C THR A 292 2.40 -13.10 3.92
N ILE A 293 3.39 -12.34 3.45
CA ILE A 293 3.22 -11.31 2.40
C ILE A 293 4.11 -11.70 1.23
N SER A 294 3.51 -11.85 0.06
CA SER A 294 4.23 -12.26 -1.17
C SER A 294 5.06 -13.53 -0.99
N GLY A 295 4.57 -14.48 -0.17
CA GLY A 295 5.25 -15.75 0.12
C GLY A 295 6.36 -15.66 1.19
N VAL A 296 6.62 -14.46 1.73
CA VAL A 296 7.60 -14.27 2.82
C VAL A 296 6.85 -14.24 4.15
N PRO A 297 7.20 -15.09 5.12
CA PRO A 297 6.59 -15.05 6.45
C PRO A 297 7.04 -13.78 7.19
N ILE A 298 6.09 -13.07 7.77
CA ILE A 298 6.33 -11.82 8.51
C ILE A 298 5.97 -11.93 9.98
N GLY A 299 5.26 -12.98 10.37
CA GLY A 299 4.86 -13.15 11.75
C GLY A 299 3.79 -14.22 11.93
N THR A 300 3.21 -14.25 13.12
CA THR A 300 2.21 -15.26 13.50
C THR A 300 1.05 -14.61 14.24
N LEU A 301 -0.17 -14.89 13.80
CA LEU A 301 -1.39 -14.62 14.54
C LEU A 301 -1.75 -15.86 15.37
N MET A 302 -1.92 -15.70 16.67
CA MET A 302 -2.19 -16.83 17.57
C MET A 302 -3.33 -16.55 18.52
N ILE A 303 -4.04 -17.61 18.88
CA ILE A 303 -5.06 -17.61 19.95
C ILE A 303 -4.70 -18.63 21.01
N ASN A 304 -5.04 -18.31 22.24
CA ASN A 304 -4.65 -19.11 23.39
C ASN A 304 -5.81 -19.21 24.40
N THR A 305 -5.85 -20.35 25.11
CA THR A 305 -6.81 -20.58 26.21
C THR A 305 -6.07 -21.06 27.47
N HIS A 306 -6.55 -20.67 28.64
CA HIS A 306 -6.02 -21.14 29.91
C HIS A 306 -6.49 -22.58 30.27
N ALA A 307 -7.65 -22.99 29.71
CA ALA A 307 -8.09 -24.37 29.81
C ALA A 307 -7.55 -25.18 28.61
N PRO A 308 -7.27 -26.50 28.81
CA PRO A 308 -6.94 -27.40 27.72
C PRO A 308 -8.06 -27.39 26.67
N ARG A 309 -7.75 -27.10 25.44
CA ARG A 309 -8.71 -27.05 24.34
C ARG A 309 -8.09 -27.51 23.03
N SER A 310 -8.77 -28.41 22.35
CA SER A 310 -8.49 -28.74 20.95
C SER A 310 -9.40 -27.90 20.06
N PHE A 311 -8.82 -27.19 19.09
CA PHE A 311 -9.57 -26.36 18.16
C PHE A 311 -10.07 -27.17 16.96
N LEU A 312 -11.29 -26.86 16.53
CA LEU A 312 -11.92 -27.50 15.37
C LEU A 312 -11.42 -26.90 14.07
N MET A 313 -11.61 -27.61 12.96
CA MET A 313 -11.23 -27.15 11.62
C MET A 313 -11.89 -25.82 11.24
N ASP A 314 -13.15 -25.61 11.61
CA ASP A 314 -13.86 -24.34 11.37
C ASP A 314 -13.22 -23.16 12.10
N GLU A 315 -12.71 -23.38 13.32
CA GLU A 315 -12.02 -22.37 14.11
C GLU A 315 -10.65 -22.03 13.51
N ALA A 316 -9.96 -23.03 13.02
CA ALA A 316 -8.70 -22.87 12.30
C ALA A 316 -8.90 -22.08 11.01
N GLN A 317 -9.97 -22.36 10.24
CA GLN A 317 -10.32 -21.58 9.05
C GLN A 317 -10.66 -20.13 9.39
N LEU A 318 -11.36 -19.89 10.50
CA LEU A 318 -11.70 -18.54 10.95
C LEU A 318 -10.44 -17.75 11.33
N LEU A 319 -9.49 -18.37 12.03
CA LEU A 319 -8.19 -17.75 12.34
C LEU A 319 -7.42 -17.44 11.04
N GLY A 320 -7.45 -18.34 10.06
CA GLY A 320 -6.86 -18.13 8.74
C GLY A 320 -7.46 -16.94 7.99
N LEU A 321 -8.79 -16.75 8.08
CA LEU A 321 -9.45 -15.56 7.49
C LEU A 321 -9.01 -14.27 8.19
N LEU A 322 -8.93 -14.27 9.52
CA LEU A 322 -8.41 -13.14 10.28
C LEU A 322 -6.95 -12.85 9.94
N GLY A 323 -6.12 -13.89 9.81
CA GLY A 323 -4.73 -13.80 9.42
C GLY A 323 -4.57 -13.21 8.00
N SER A 324 -5.42 -13.62 7.06
CA SER A 324 -5.42 -13.08 5.71
C SER A 324 -5.80 -11.59 5.68
N GLN A 325 -6.78 -11.17 6.50
CA GLN A 325 -7.14 -9.75 6.64
C GLN A 325 -5.99 -8.94 7.26
N LEU A 326 -5.29 -9.52 8.23
CA LEU A 326 -4.10 -8.93 8.83
C LEU A 326 -2.99 -8.75 7.78
N ALA A 327 -2.66 -9.80 7.02
CA ALA A 327 -1.67 -9.76 5.95
C ALA A 327 -1.95 -8.65 4.93
N GLN A 328 -3.20 -8.57 4.44
CA GLN A 328 -3.62 -7.52 3.51
C GLN A 328 -3.48 -6.10 4.10
N THR A 329 -3.80 -5.95 5.38
CA THR A 329 -3.68 -4.66 6.07
C THR A 329 -2.22 -4.22 6.19
N LEU A 330 -1.34 -5.13 6.58
CA LEU A 330 0.11 -4.89 6.70
C LEU A 330 0.76 -4.60 5.34
N GLU A 331 0.39 -5.36 4.31
CA GLU A 331 0.89 -5.15 2.95
C GLU A 331 0.48 -3.78 2.40
N ARG A 332 -0.79 -3.39 2.61
CA ARG A 332 -1.27 -2.06 2.21
C ARG A 332 -0.50 -0.94 2.91
N GLU A 333 -0.30 -1.07 4.22
CA GLU A 333 0.47 -0.07 4.99
C GLU A 333 1.90 0.03 4.50
N ARG A 334 2.57 -1.09 4.25
CA ARG A 334 3.93 -1.12 3.70
C ARG A 334 3.99 -0.41 2.34
N LEU A 335 3.08 -0.76 1.42
CA LEU A 335 3.01 -0.12 0.10
C LEU A 335 2.74 1.39 0.20
N HIS A 336 1.91 1.81 1.16
CA HIS A 336 1.63 3.22 1.40
C HIS A 336 2.87 3.96 1.92
N GLN A 337 3.61 3.39 2.88
CA GLN A 337 4.86 3.96 3.39
C GLN A 337 5.92 4.04 2.30
N ASP A 338 6.08 3.00 1.48
CA ASP A 338 7.00 3.00 0.34
C ASP A 338 6.64 4.07 -0.69
N ALA A 339 5.35 4.25 -0.97
CA ALA A 339 4.87 5.30 -1.88
C ALA A 339 5.16 6.71 -1.34
N LEU A 340 4.91 6.95 -0.05
CA LEU A 340 5.22 8.22 0.60
C LEU A 340 6.73 8.52 0.62
N ALA A 341 7.55 7.49 0.89
CA ALA A 341 9.00 7.63 0.88
C ALA A 341 9.52 8.00 -0.52
N ARG A 342 9.01 7.33 -1.57
CA ARG A 342 9.33 7.67 -2.97
C ARG A 342 8.91 9.08 -3.34
N GLN A 343 7.70 9.48 -2.97
CA GLN A 343 7.19 10.82 -3.24
C GLN A 343 8.05 11.91 -2.58
N ARG A 344 8.48 11.69 -1.33
CA ARG A 344 9.40 12.61 -0.64
C ARG A 344 10.73 12.70 -1.35
N LEU A 345 11.31 11.57 -1.74
CA LEU A 345 12.57 11.55 -2.48
C LEU A 345 12.46 12.26 -3.83
N GLU A 346 11.37 12.06 -4.57
CA GLU A 346 11.11 12.77 -5.82
C GLU A 346 11.03 14.30 -5.60
N GLN A 347 10.33 14.75 -4.56
CA GLN A 347 10.25 16.18 -4.21
C GLN A 347 11.61 16.77 -3.83
N GLU A 348 12.44 16.04 -3.08
CA GLU A 348 13.79 16.48 -2.73
C GLU A 348 14.70 16.58 -3.97
N LEU A 349 14.57 15.64 -4.91
CA LEU A 349 15.32 15.66 -6.17
C LEU A 349 14.86 16.79 -7.10
N ASP A 350 13.55 17.07 -7.18
CA ASP A 350 13.04 18.21 -7.94
C ASP A 350 13.56 19.55 -7.39
N LEU A 351 13.59 19.70 -6.07
CA LEU A 351 14.18 20.88 -5.43
C LEU A 351 15.69 20.97 -5.73
N ALA A 352 16.41 19.86 -5.68
CA ALA A 352 17.82 19.81 -6.03
C ALA A 352 18.06 20.25 -7.48
N ARG A 353 17.19 19.83 -8.40
CA ARG A 353 17.20 20.25 -9.81
C ARG A 353 16.99 21.76 -9.97
N GLU A 354 16.02 22.34 -9.24
CA GLU A 354 15.78 23.79 -9.26
C GLU A 354 17.00 24.57 -8.73
N ILE A 355 17.59 24.11 -7.64
CA ILE A 355 18.81 24.69 -7.09
C ILE A 355 19.94 24.61 -8.10
N GLN A 356 20.17 23.44 -8.71
CA GLN A 356 21.22 23.25 -9.71
C GLN A 356 21.02 24.13 -10.93
N ALA A 357 19.80 24.25 -11.44
CA ALA A 357 19.48 25.15 -12.55
C ALA A 357 19.81 26.63 -12.24
N SER A 358 19.79 27.04 -10.97
CA SER A 358 20.18 28.37 -10.55
C SER A 358 21.68 28.65 -10.66
N PHE A 359 22.51 27.59 -10.68
CA PHE A 359 23.94 27.72 -10.93
C PHE A 359 24.29 27.92 -12.41
N LEU A 360 23.44 27.46 -13.33
CA LEU A 360 23.66 27.69 -14.76
C LEU A 360 23.30 29.12 -15.16
N PRO A 361 23.88 29.65 -16.25
CA PRO A 361 23.51 30.97 -16.74
C PRO A 361 22.01 31.05 -17.06
N ALA A 362 21.33 32.11 -16.59
CA ALA A 362 19.90 32.32 -16.84
C ALA A 362 19.57 32.55 -18.35
N GLY A 363 20.59 32.75 -19.16
CA GLY A 363 20.51 32.96 -20.62
C GLY A 363 21.86 33.24 -21.19
N CYS A 364 21.96 33.19 -22.51
CA CYS A 364 23.19 33.56 -23.22
C CYS A 364 23.46 35.05 -23.13
N PRO A 365 24.73 35.47 -23.05
CA PRO A 365 25.10 36.88 -23.05
C PRO A 365 24.80 37.53 -24.41
N VAL A 366 24.43 38.80 -24.40
CA VAL A 366 24.34 39.61 -25.59
C VAL A 366 25.74 40.14 -25.88
N VAL A 367 26.35 39.61 -26.95
CA VAL A 367 27.72 39.99 -27.37
C VAL A 367 27.63 40.70 -28.73
N PRO A 368 28.00 41.97 -28.81
CA PRO A 368 27.98 42.66 -30.09
C PRO A 368 28.85 41.96 -31.13
N GLY A 369 28.33 41.77 -32.34
CA GLY A 369 28.99 41.05 -33.40
C GLY A 369 28.99 39.52 -33.29
N TYR A 370 28.31 38.97 -32.31
CA TYR A 370 28.17 37.51 -32.09
C TYR A 370 26.76 37.16 -31.70
N LYS A 371 26.34 35.98 -32.13
CA LYS A 371 25.12 35.31 -31.66
C LYS A 371 25.51 34.07 -30.88
N VAL A 372 24.91 33.88 -29.72
CA VAL A 372 25.19 32.75 -28.82
C VAL A 372 23.89 32.02 -28.45
N ALA A 373 23.94 30.72 -28.45
CA ALA A 373 22.86 29.87 -27.95
C ALA A 373 23.45 28.72 -27.13
N SER A 374 22.72 28.25 -26.14
CA SER A 374 23.11 27.12 -25.29
C SER A 374 21.96 26.16 -25.14
N PHE A 375 22.30 24.91 -24.90
CA PHE A 375 21.37 23.82 -24.61
C PHE A 375 21.94 23.00 -23.45
N TYR A 376 21.07 22.63 -22.49
CA TYR A 376 21.40 21.76 -21.37
C TYR A 376 20.24 20.80 -21.11
N ARG A 377 20.55 19.53 -20.97
CA ARG A 377 19.58 18.49 -20.57
C ARG A 377 20.28 17.41 -19.78
N ALA A 378 19.98 17.31 -18.48
CA ALA A 378 20.48 16.25 -17.64
C ALA A 378 19.89 14.88 -18.04
N ALA A 379 20.69 13.82 -17.94
CA ALA A 379 20.25 12.44 -18.14
C ALA A 379 19.41 11.89 -16.99
N ARG A 380 19.63 12.42 -15.79
CA ARG A 380 18.87 12.11 -14.57
C ARG A 380 18.19 13.38 -14.04
N GLN A 381 17.69 13.33 -12.80
CA GLN A 381 17.07 14.48 -12.14
C GLN A 381 18.04 15.67 -11.99
N VAL A 382 19.32 15.37 -11.73
CA VAL A 382 20.42 16.33 -11.63
C VAL A 382 21.62 15.80 -12.44
N GLY A 383 22.42 16.70 -13.01
CA GLY A 383 23.51 16.38 -13.90
C GLY A 383 24.91 16.81 -13.39
N GLY A 384 25.97 16.27 -14.03
CA GLY A 384 27.36 16.65 -13.79
C GLY A 384 27.84 17.81 -14.66
N ASP A 385 27.22 18.01 -15.81
CA ASP A 385 27.61 19.01 -16.81
C ASP A 385 27.34 20.44 -16.37
N PHE A 386 28.19 21.34 -16.83
CA PHE A 386 27.91 22.79 -16.76
C PHE A 386 28.58 23.58 -17.86
N TYR A 387 28.03 24.77 -18.10
CA TYR A 387 28.65 25.80 -18.92
C TYR A 387 28.52 27.15 -18.21
N ASP A 388 29.43 28.09 -18.55
CA ASP A 388 29.36 29.44 -17.99
C ASP A 388 29.91 30.47 -18.95
N PHE A 389 29.44 31.72 -18.80
CA PHE A 389 29.96 32.90 -19.48
C PHE A 389 30.44 33.88 -18.44
N ILE A 390 31.70 34.29 -18.53
CA ILE A 390 32.36 35.13 -17.52
C ILE A 390 32.80 36.41 -18.18
N GLU A 391 32.21 37.53 -17.83
CA GLU A 391 32.69 38.82 -18.28
C GLU A 391 34.02 39.14 -17.60
N LEU A 392 35.01 39.48 -18.41
CA LEU A 392 36.37 39.84 -17.94
C LEU A 392 36.62 41.30 -18.30
N ASP A 393 36.92 42.09 -17.26
CA ASP A 393 37.27 43.49 -17.44
C ASP A 393 38.51 43.61 -18.36
N ALA A 394 38.61 44.69 -19.17
CA ALA A 394 39.78 44.95 -19.96
C ALA A 394 40.98 45.16 -19.01
N ALA A 395 41.85 44.17 -18.96
CA ALA A 395 43.07 44.29 -18.14
C ALA A 395 43.93 45.40 -18.75
N GLU A 396 44.16 46.45 -18.00
CA GLU A 396 45.31 47.32 -18.26
C GLU A 396 46.57 46.44 -18.22
N VAL A 397 47.22 46.27 -19.39
CA VAL A 397 48.50 45.55 -19.48
C VAL A 397 49.57 46.44 -18.88
N GLY A 398 49.77 46.29 -17.55
CA GLY A 398 50.93 46.86 -16.86
C GLY A 398 52.02 45.76 -16.71
N PRO A 399 53.32 46.09 -16.86
CA PRO A 399 54.40 45.11 -16.82
C PRO A 399 54.50 44.42 -15.46
N GLU A 400 54.88 43.15 -15.47
CA GLU A 400 55.21 42.32 -14.33
C GLU A 400 55.93 43.10 -13.20
N GLN A 401 55.27 43.31 -12.08
CA GLN A 401 55.97 43.53 -10.82
C GLN A 401 55.26 42.73 -9.72
N ALA A 402 56.00 41.75 -9.22
CA ALA A 402 55.69 41.04 -7.99
C ALA A 402 55.61 42.04 -6.81
N GLY A 403 54.43 42.19 -6.24
CA GLY A 403 54.29 43.02 -5.04
C GLY A 403 53.01 42.69 -4.31
N ALA A 404 53.12 42.11 -3.12
CA ALA A 404 52.04 41.80 -2.22
C ALA A 404 51.07 43.00 -2.06
N ALA A 405 49.92 42.93 -2.65
CA ALA A 405 48.86 43.92 -2.47
C ALA A 405 48.17 43.67 -1.13
N ARG A 406 48.43 44.61 -0.20
CA ARG A 406 47.71 44.75 1.08
C ARG A 406 46.23 44.96 0.78
N LEU A 407 45.42 44.08 1.34
CA LEU A 407 43.99 44.28 1.53
C LEU A 407 43.76 45.53 2.40
N THR A 408 43.46 46.67 1.80
CA THR A 408 43.01 47.85 2.53
C THR A 408 41.51 47.68 2.85
N SER A 409 41.27 47.44 4.14
CA SER A 409 39.98 47.50 4.80
C SER A 409 39.31 48.86 4.59
N ARG A 410 38.30 48.94 3.75
CA ARG A 410 37.29 50.00 3.78
C ARG A 410 35.94 49.45 3.40
N GLN A 411 35.31 48.83 4.38
CA GLN A 411 33.86 48.77 4.61
C GLN A 411 33.56 47.80 5.78
N ALA A 412 34.10 48.16 6.94
CA ALA A 412 33.67 47.56 8.20
C ALA A 412 32.93 48.62 8.98
N ASN A 413 31.62 48.73 8.84
CA ASN A 413 30.72 49.25 9.87
C ASN A 413 29.25 49.02 9.44
N ALA A 414 28.84 47.76 9.39
CA ALA A 414 27.47 47.35 9.65
C ALA A 414 27.53 46.26 10.73
N PRO A 415 26.76 46.34 11.83
CA PRO A 415 26.80 45.29 12.84
C PRO A 415 26.31 43.98 12.23
N ALA A 416 27.14 42.94 12.35
CA ALA A 416 26.79 41.61 11.95
C ALA A 416 25.62 41.12 12.82
N LEU A 417 24.46 40.99 12.22
CA LEU A 417 23.31 40.35 12.86
C LEU A 417 23.69 38.90 13.22
N THR A 418 23.43 38.53 14.47
CA THR A 418 23.66 37.16 14.92
C THR A 418 22.69 36.21 14.21
N ARG A 419 23.08 34.93 14.06
CA ARG A 419 22.26 33.88 13.46
C ARG A 419 20.83 33.85 14.03
N ARG A 420 20.66 34.13 15.33
CA ARG A 420 19.35 34.20 16.00
C ARG A 420 18.50 35.40 15.57
N GLU A 421 19.12 36.51 15.21
CA GLU A 421 18.42 37.72 14.74
C GLU A 421 17.96 37.52 13.28
N LEU A 422 18.76 36.87 12.43
CA LEU A 422 18.39 36.49 11.07
C LEU A 422 17.23 35.49 11.07
N GLU A 423 17.26 34.48 11.94
CA GLU A 423 16.17 33.50 12.09
C GLU A 423 14.88 34.16 12.60
N ARG A 424 14.94 35.12 13.55
CA ARG A 424 13.75 35.84 14.02
C ARG A 424 13.13 36.73 12.95
N GLU A 425 13.94 37.37 12.12
CA GLU A 425 13.45 38.25 11.05
C GLU A 425 12.81 37.45 9.90
N PHE A 426 13.35 36.29 9.58
CA PHE A 426 12.79 35.32 8.61
C PHE A 426 11.39 34.85 9.04
N TRP A 427 11.22 34.45 10.29
CA TRP A 427 9.92 33.95 10.79
C TRP A 427 8.89 35.06 11.08
N ARG A 428 9.34 36.31 11.29
CA ARG A 428 8.43 37.43 11.57
C ARG A 428 7.80 38.05 10.34
N THR A 429 8.44 37.98 9.19
CA THR A 429 7.98 38.71 7.99
C THR A 429 7.17 37.88 7.01
N GLY A 430 7.21 36.52 7.04
CA GLY A 430 6.38 35.63 6.20
C GLY A 430 6.42 35.97 4.70
N ARG A 431 7.34 36.81 4.25
CA ARG A 431 7.45 37.26 2.86
C ARG A 431 8.62 36.53 2.20
N GLY A 432 8.28 35.79 1.17
CA GLY A 432 9.24 35.17 0.29
C GLY A 432 10.30 36.15 -0.19
N ALA A 433 11.45 35.61 -0.60
CA ALA A 433 12.63 36.31 -1.04
C ALA A 433 12.31 37.56 -1.86
N PRO A 434 13.08 38.67 -1.67
CA PRO A 434 12.87 39.88 -2.44
C PRO A 434 12.99 39.56 -3.94
N ARG A 435 11.95 39.87 -4.70
CA ARG A 435 12.00 39.86 -6.16
C ARG A 435 13.19 40.76 -6.56
N LEU A 436 14.23 40.13 -7.09
CA LEU A 436 15.30 40.85 -7.77
C LEU A 436 14.66 41.78 -8.81
N ALA A 437 14.83 43.06 -8.63
CA ALA A 437 14.37 44.08 -9.55
C ALA A 437 14.90 43.74 -10.94
N ARG A 438 13.99 43.59 -11.93
CA ARG A 438 14.36 43.53 -13.33
C ARG A 438 15.28 44.73 -13.64
N LYS A 439 16.56 44.45 -13.88
CA LYS A 439 17.43 45.43 -14.51
C LYS A 439 16.79 45.81 -15.85
N GLN A 440 16.51 47.10 -16.02
CA GLN A 440 16.15 47.66 -17.31
C GLN A 440 17.28 47.37 -18.29
N PRO A 441 16.98 47.13 -19.58
CA PRO A 441 18.04 46.96 -20.59
C PRO A 441 18.93 48.20 -20.58
N GLN A 442 20.18 48.01 -20.20
CA GLN A 442 21.21 49.05 -20.32
C GLN A 442 21.46 49.30 -21.79
N ALA A 443 21.61 50.57 -22.15
CA ALA A 443 22.01 50.99 -23.51
C ALA A 443 23.30 50.27 -23.91
N THR A 444 23.38 49.83 -25.19
CA THR A 444 24.54 49.20 -25.79
C THR A 444 25.78 50.07 -25.54
N PRO A 445 26.84 49.57 -24.89
CA PRO A 445 28.07 50.33 -24.71
C PRO A 445 28.72 50.66 -26.05
N PRO A 446 29.49 51.73 -26.17
CA PRO A 446 30.21 52.07 -27.39
C PRO A 446 31.17 50.95 -27.76
N LEU A 447 31.42 50.76 -29.07
CA LEU A 447 32.29 49.73 -29.63
C LEU A 447 33.74 49.69 -29.04
N ASP A 448 34.19 50.78 -28.43
CA ASP A 448 35.52 50.85 -27.82
C ASP A 448 35.65 50.18 -26.44
N ASP A 449 34.55 49.73 -25.84
CA ASP A 449 34.53 49.08 -24.49
C ASP A 449 34.11 47.61 -24.56
N MET A 450 34.39 46.92 -25.70
CA MET A 450 34.13 45.50 -25.82
C MET A 450 35.23 44.69 -25.11
N GLY A 451 35.00 44.38 -23.84
CA GLY A 451 35.85 43.55 -23.00
C GLY A 451 36.03 42.13 -23.50
N ARG A 452 36.75 41.33 -22.78
CA ARG A 452 36.95 39.90 -23.04
C ARG A 452 35.84 39.08 -22.36
N MET A 453 35.58 37.92 -22.92
CA MET A 453 34.59 36.99 -22.36
C MET A 453 35.19 35.59 -22.18
N GLY A 454 35.14 35.09 -20.97
CA GLY A 454 35.43 33.69 -20.67
C GLY A 454 34.25 32.80 -21.05
N ILE A 455 34.53 31.68 -21.71
CA ILE A 455 33.57 30.65 -22.10
C ILE A 455 34.04 29.34 -21.48
N VAL A 456 33.18 28.68 -20.71
CA VAL A 456 33.44 27.41 -20.05
C VAL A 456 32.43 26.39 -20.52
N ILE A 457 32.91 25.17 -20.75
CA ILE A 457 32.09 23.95 -20.81
C ILE A 457 32.85 22.86 -20.06
N ALA A 458 32.15 22.07 -19.26
CA ALA A 458 32.76 21.09 -18.40
C ALA A 458 31.76 19.97 -18.07
N ASP A 459 32.32 18.79 -17.79
CA ASP A 459 31.59 17.63 -17.35
C ASP A 459 32.29 16.98 -16.14
N VAL A 460 31.49 16.63 -15.14
CA VAL A 460 31.92 15.96 -13.91
C VAL A 460 31.66 14.47 -14.05
N THR A 461 32.70 13.68 -13.80
CA THR A 461 32.57 12.21 -13.77
C THR A 461 31.53 11.75 -12.77
N ASP A 462 30.86 10.60 -13.07
CA ASP A 462 29.74 10.05 -12.31
C ASP A 462 28.42 10.85 -12.53
N LYS A 463 27.33 10.38 -11.92
CA LYS A 463 25.98 10.95 -12.16
C LYS A 463 25.18 11.06 -10.87
N GLY A 464 24.20 11.95 -10.88
CA GLY A 464 23.31 12.16 -9.76
C GLY A 464 23.83 13.18 -8.74
N VAL A 465 23.37 13.10 -7.49
CA VAL A 465 23.60 14.14 -6.48
C VAL A 465 25.09 14.42 -6.20
N PRO A 466 26.00 13.42 -6.07
CA PRO A 466 27.43 13.69 -5.87
C PRO A 466 28.04 14.51 -6.99
N ALA A 467 27.78 14.13 -8.25
CA ALA A 467 28.28 14.85 -9.42
C ALA A 467 27.72 16.28 -9.49
N ALA A 468 26.41 16.46 -9.23
CA ALA A 468 25.77 17.77 -9.19
C ALA A 468 26.36 18.73 -8.14
N LEU A 469 26.70 18.21 -6.96
CA LEU A 469 27.35 19.01 -5.91
C LEU A 469 28.78 19.41 -6.31
N PHE A 470 29.54 18.47 -6.89
CA PHE A 470 30.90 18.73 -7.36
C PHE A 470 30.92 19.67 -8.56
N MET A 471 29.89 19.60 -9.44
CA MET A 471 29.66 20.56 -10.52
C MET A 471 29.49 21.99 -9.98
N ALA A 472 28.62 22.18 -8.98
CA ALA A 472 28.38 23.50 -8.38
C ALA A 472 29.66 24.07 -7.73
N GLN A 473 30.44 23.23 -7.05
CA GLN A 473 31.74 23.58 -6.48
C GLN A 473 32.73 23.96 -7.58
N SER A 474 32.89 23.09 -8.60
CA SER A 474 33.84 23.27 -9.70
C SER A 474 33.54 24.55 -10.48
N ARG A 475 32.29 24.80 -10.84
CA ARG A 475 31.86 26.03 -11.50
C ARG A 475 32.17 27.27 -10.67
N THR A 476 31.87 27.22 -9.36
CA THR A 476 32.08 28.38 -8.46
C THR A 476 33.58 28.70 -8.33
N VAL A 477 34.41 27.69 -8.15
CA VAL A 477 35.86 27.83 -8.04
C VAL A 477 36.46 28.36 -9.35
N LEU A 478 36.05 27.78 -10.49
CA LEU A 478 36.52 28.21 -11.80
C LEU A 478 36.14 29.66 -12.10
N ARG A 479 34.89 30.03 -11.85
CA ARG A 479 34.40 31.41 -12.03
C ARG A 479 35.16 32.40 -11.17
N ALA A 480 35.40 32.08 -9.92
CA ALA A 480 36.17 32.93 -9.01
C ALA A 480 37.64 33.10 -9.47
N THR A 481 38.24 32.01 -9.96
CA THR A 481 39.64 32.03 -10.43
C THR A 481 39.80 32.77 -11.76
N ALA A 482 38.79 32.71 -12.61
CA ALA A 482 38.77 33.35 -13.93
C ALA A 482 38.56 34.88 -13.84
N SER A 483 37.89 35.36 -12.78
CA SER A 483 37.56 36.78 -12.60
C SER A 483 38.77 37.73 -12.60
N ASP A 484 39.96 37.22 -12.26
CA ASP A 484 41.20 37.99 -12.24
C ASP A 484 41.78 38.26 -13.66
N GLY A 485 41.14 37.79 -14.74
CA GLY A 485 41.57 37.99 -16.13
C GLY A 485 42.87 37.25 -16.49
N ARG A 486 43.27 36.25 -15.72
CA ARG A 486 44.46 35.40 -16.00
C ARG A 486 44.30 34.60 -17.28
N SER A 487 45.41 34.10 -17.83
CA SER A 487 45.36 33.23 -18.98
C SER A 487 44.60 31.89 -18.72
N PRO A 488 43.98 31.29 -19.75
CA PRO A 488 43.24 30.03 -19.59
C PRO A 488 44.02 28.95 -18.88
N LYS A 489 45.27 28.74 -19.24
CA LYS A 489 46.18 27.81 -18.57
C LYS A 489 46.29 28.11 -17.06
N ALA A 490 46.56 29.33 -16.67
CA ALA A 490 46.74 29.73 -15.27
C ALA A 490 45.44 29.58 -14.45
N VAL A 491 44.28 29.78 -15.08
CA VAL A 491 42.97 29.56 -14.47
C VAL A 491 42.75 28.06 -14.19
N LEU A 492 43.01 27.18 -15.18
CA LEU A 492 42.85 25.74 -15.00
C LEU A 492 43.84 25.18 -13.95
N GLU A 493 45.11 25.62 -13.95
CA GLU A 493 46.11 25.23 -12.93
C GLU A 493 45.66 25.64 -11.51
N GLN A 494 45.13 26.85 -11.34
CA GLN A 494 44.66 27.34 -10.04
C GLN A 494 43.37 26.60 -9.62
N THR A 495 42.42 26.42 -10.52
CA THR A 495 41.20 25.67 -10.28
C THR A 495 41.50 24.25 -9.85
N ASN A 496 42.43 23.59 -10.53
CA ASN A 496 42.89 22.23 -10.16
C ASN A 496 43.41 22.19 -8.71
N ARG A 497 44.30 23.12 -8.33
CA ARG A 497 44.83 23.18 -6.97
C ARG A 497 43.75 23.33 -5.91
N LEU A 498 42.77 24.17 -6.15
CA LEU A 498 41.68 24.39 -5.20
C LEU A 498 40.74 23.20 -5.12
N LEU A 499 40.35 22.60 -6.24
CA LEU A 499 39.49 21.41 -6.25
C LEU A 499 40.16 20.18 -5.63
N LEU A 500 41.45 19.97 -5.89
CA LEU A 500 42.20 18.83 -5.38
C LEU A 500 42.34 18.86 -3.87
N SER A 501 42.45 20.06 -3.24
CA SER A 501 42.53 20.18 -1.78
C SER A 501 41.31 19.63 -1.06
N ASP A 502 40.15 19.65 -1.70
CA ASP A 502 38.85 19.23 -1.16
C ASP A 502 38.36 17.88 -1.71
N ALA A 503 39.05 17.34 -2.73
CA ALA A 503 38.65 16.11 -3.43
C ALA A 503 38.91 14.86 -2.56
N ARG A 504 37.93 14.49 -1.74
CA ARG A 504 37.92 13.20 -1.00
C ARG A 504 37.13 12.09 -1.71
N SER A 505 36.42 12.41 -2.80
CA SER A 505 35.42 11.55 -3.42
C SER A 505 35.91 10.75 -4.63
N GLY A 506 37.12 11.04 -5.15
CA GLY A 506 37.61 10.45 -6.40
C GLY A 506 36.92 11.00 -7.67
N LEU A 507 36.08 12.03 -7.54
CA LEU A 507 35.46 12.72 -8.66
C LEU A 507 36.46 13.66 -9.35
N PHE A 508 36.35 13.78 -10.66
CA PHE A 508 37.16 14.69 -11.47
C PHE A 508 36.29 15.45 -12.48
N VAL A 509 36.85 16.49 -13.11
CA VAL A 509 36.15 17.33 -14.05
C VAL A 509 36.93 17.43 -15.34
N THR A 510 36.28 17.15 -16.46
CA THR A 510 36.79 17.58 -17.78
C THR A 510 36.36 19.02 -18.01
N CYS A 511 37.21 19.86 -18.56
CA CYS A 511 36.88 21.28 -18.71
C CYS A 511 37.63 21.90 -19.91
N PHE A 512 36.87 22.54 -20.78
CA PHE A 512 37.43 23.49 -21.74
C PHE A 512 37.16 24.90 -21.25
N TYR A 513 38.21 25.75 -21.24
CA TYR A 513 38.12 27.15 -20.90
C TYR A 513 38.76 28.02 -21.98
N GLY A 514 37.99 28.94 -22.56
CA GLY A 514 38.46 29.88 -23.57
C GLY A 514 38.16 31.33 -23.19
N ILE A 515 39.05 32.24 -23.56
CA ILE A 515 38.86 33.68 -23.44
C ILE A 515 38.77 34.29 -24.83
N LEU A 516 37.60 34.83 -25.18
CA LEU A 516 37.32 35.51 -26.44
C LEU A 516 37.52 37.02 -26.27
N ASP A 517 38.42 37.60 -27.07
CA ASP A 517 38.46 39.05 -27.30
C ASP A 517 37.32 39.40 -28.28
N LYS A 518 36.28 40.03 -27.76
CA LYS A 518 35.06 40.34 -28.54
C LYS A 518 35.30 41.26 -29.72
N ARG A 519 36.33 42.10 -29.68
CA ARG A 519 36.67 43.09 -30.70
C ARG A 519 37.43 42.43 -31.85
N THR A 520 38.48 41.65 -31.53
CA THR A 520 39.35 41.07 -32.56
C THR A 520 38.81 39.76 -33.10
N GLY A 521 38.13 38.99 -32.28
CA GLY A 521 37.73 37.60 -32.55
C GLY A 521 38.82 36.59 -32.18
N GLU A 522 39.86 37.02 -31.47
CA GLU A 522 40.90 36.14 -30.96
C GLU A 522 40.35 35.31 -29.81
N LEU A 523 40.44 33.99 -29.90
CA LEU A 523 40.10 33.05 -28.86
C LEU A 523 41.38 32.39 -28.36
N THR A 524 41.75 32.68 -27.11
CA THR A 524 42.83 32.00 -26.39
C THR A 524 42.20 30.93 -25.50
N TYR A 525 42.66 29.68 -25.56
CA TYR A 525 42.02 28.57 -24.86
C TYR A 525 43.02 27.56 -24.26
N ALA A 526 42.55 26.78 -23.28
CA ALA A 526 43.23 25.63 -22.72
C ALA A 526 42.16 24.55 -22.42
N ASP A 527 42.59 23.30 -22.52
CA ASP A 527 41.74 22.14 -22.27
C ASP A 527 42.25 21.30 -21.12
N ALA A 528 41.34 20.78 -20.34
CA ALA A 528 41.57 19.85 -19.23
C ALA A 528 40.85 18.51 -19.51
N GLY A 529 41.18 17.86 -20.63
CA GLY A 529 40.68 16.55 -21.03
C GLY A 529 39.20 16.52 -21.41
N HIS A 530 38.67 17.64 -21.90
CA HIS A 530 37.29 17.75 -22.36
C HIS A 530 37.21 17.47 -23.90
N ASN A 531 35.99 17.27 -24.41
CA ASN A 531 35.72 17.16 -25.83
C ASN A 531 36.16 18.44 -26.54
N TYR A 532 36.93 18.32 -27.63
CA TYR A 532 37.43 19.46 -28.34
C TYR A 532 36.30 20.21 -29.04
N PRO A 533 36.09 21.51 -28.77
CA PRO A 533 35.13 22.30 -29.52
C PRO A 533 35.43 22.34 -31.01
N LEU A 534 34.38 22.34 -31.83
CA LEU A 534 34.49 22.31 -33.28
C LEU A 534 34.34 23.74 -33.85
N LEU A 535 35.36 24.23 -34.51
CA LEU A 535 35.35 25.51 -35.22
C LEU A 535 35.10 25.29 -36.73
N TYR A 536 33.90 25.67 -37.19
CA TYR A 536 33.59 25.71 -38.63
C TYR A 536 34.07 27.02 -39.20
N HIS A 537 34.98 26.95 -40.18
CA HIS A 537 35.49 28.10 -40.96
C HIS A 537 34.60 28.38 -42.16
N SER A 538 33.96 29.53 -42.19
CA SER A 538 33.01 29.91 -43.25
C SER A 538 33.65 30.07 -44.59
N ARG A 539 34.90 30.55 -44.62
CA ARG A 539 35.70 30.80 -45.84
C ARG A 539 36.17 29.52 -46.51
N THR A 540 36.71 28.56 -45.77
CA THR A 540 37.24 27.29 -46.30
C THR A 540 36.20 26.17 -46.32
N ARG A 541 35.10 26.31 -45.57
CA ARG A 541 34.05 25.32 -45.38
C ARG A 541 34.57 24.04 -44.73
N THR A 542 35.57 24.17 -43.85
CA THR A 542 36.20 23.07 -43.10
C THR A 542 35.88 23.21 -41.62
N VAL A 543 35.87 22.08 -40.89
CA VAL A 543 35.76 22.05 -39.43
C VAL A 543 37.13 21.71 -38.86
N GLU A 544 37.56 22.47 -37.87
CA GLU A 544 38.79 22.29 -37.11
C GLU A 544 38.44 22.01 -35.65
N PRO A 545 38.86 20.87 -35.03
CA PRO A 545 38.76 20.68 -33.60
C PRO A 545 39.82 21.54 -32.88
N LEU A 546 39.41 22.28 -31.86
CA LEU A 546 40.30 23.14 -31.07
C LEU A 546 41.07 22.30 -30.04
N GLN A 547 42.15 21.68 -30.49
CA GLN A 547 42.98 20.77 -29.64
C GLN A 547 43.91 21.55 -28.74
N ALA A 548 44.03 21.10 -27.48
CA ALA A 548 45.04 21.51 -26.51
C ALA A 548 45.28 20.34 -25.54
N LEU A 549 46.54 20.01 -25.26
CA LEU A 549 46.80 18.91 -24.35
C LEU A 549 46.66 19.34 -22.91
N GLY A 550 45.91 18.53 -22.15
CA GLY A 550 45.72 18.71 -20.72
C GLY A 550 45.11 17.48 -20.07
N ILE A 551 45.25 17.36 -18.77
CA ILE A 551 44.66 16.30 -17.97
C ILE A 551 43.48 16.85 -17.19
N VAL A 552 42.48 16.01 -16.92
CA VAL A 552 41.28 16.35 -16.15
C VAL A 552 41.61 17.00 -14.80
N LEU A 553 40.77 17.88 -14.30
CA LEU A 553 40.90 18.58 -13.04
C LEU A 553 40.62 17.66 -11.84
N ALA A 554 41.25 17.95 -10.71
CA ALA A 554 41.11 17.28 -9.41
C ALA A 554 41.67 15.84 -9.32
N ILE A 555 42.59 15.44 -10.22
CA ILE A 555 43.29 14.12 -10.16
C ILE A 555 44.76 14.26 -9.76
N VAL A 556 45.50 15.15 -10.44
CA VAL A 556 46.94 15.28 -10.21
C VAL A 556 47.30 16.62 -9.59
N PRO A 557 48.29 16.66 -8.65
CA PRO A 557 48.65 17.92 -7.97
C PRO A 557 49.24 18.99 -8.89
N GLU A 558 50.02 18.58 -9.87
CA GLU A 558 50.72 19.49 -10.78
C GLU A 558 50.43 19.12 -12.23
N PRO A 559 49.21 19.47 -12.73
CA PRO A 559 48.87 19.19 -14.11
C PRO A 559 49.61 20.13 -15.06
N ARG A 560 49.86 19.65 -16.27
CA ARG A 560 50.37 20.47 -17.36
C ARG A 560 49.25 20.73 -18.34
N PHE A 561 48.98 22.00 -18.62
CA PHE A 561 48.01 22.42 -19.63
C PHE A 561 48.76 23.15 -20.75
N GLU A 562 48.40 22.87 -22.00
CA GLU A 562 48.78 23.68 -23.13
C GLU A 562 47.78 24.80 -23.32
N GLN A 563 48.25 25.88 -23.94
CA GLN A 563 47.40 27.03 -24.29
C GLN A 563 47.66 27.36 -25.76
N HIS A 564 46.56 27.51 -26.47
CA HIS A 564 46.60 27.88 -27.90
C HIS A 564 45.74 29.11 -28.16
N THR A 565 45.92 29.70 -29.32
CA THR A 565 45.17 30.88 -29.78
C THR A 565 44.70 30.64 -31.21
N THR A 566 43.45 30.93 -31.52
CA THR A 566 42.87 30.89 -32.84
C THR A 566 42.03 32.13 -33.12
N MET A 567 41.75 32.39 -34.40
CA MET A 567 40.89 33.50 -34.81
C MET A 567 39.52 32.98 -35.24
N ILE A 568 38.46 33.52 -34.67
CA ILE A 568 37.10 33.31 -35.14
C ILE A 568 36.81 34.42 -36.15
N GLU A 569 36.79 34.09 -37.48
CA GLU A 569 36.52 35.05 -38.56
C GLU A 569 35.00 35.35 -38.66
N PRO A 570 34.62 36.48 -39.31
CA PRO A 570 33.20 36.75 -39.59
C PRO A 570 32.53 35.61 -40.37
N GLY A 571 31.37 35.15 -39.86
CA GLY A 571 30.64 34.01 -40.42
C GLY A 571 31.01 32.64 -39.85
N ASP A 572 32.11 32.53 -39.09
CA ASP A 572 32.50 31.28 -38.42
C ASP A 572 31.56 30.87 -37.32
N VAL A 573 31.48 29.54 -37.08
CA VAL A 573 30.64 28.92 -36.04
C VAL A 573 31.51 28.06 -35.13
N LEU A 574 31.48 28.36 -33.86
CA LEU A 574 32.15 27.55 -32.81
C LEU A 574 31.11 26.78 -32.02
N CYS A 575 31.27 25.46 -31.97
CA CYS A 575 30.37 24.53 -31.28
C CYS A 575 31.11 23.82 -30.13
N PHE A 576 30.71 24.09 -28.92
CA PHE A 576 31.13 23.37 -27.72
C PHE A 576 30.09 22.30 -27.41
N TYR A 577 30.53 21.14 -26.94
CA TYR A 577 29.65 20.02 -26.62
C TYR A 577 30.28 19.11 -25.58
N THR A 578 29.44 18.41 -24.79
CA THR A 578 29.86 17.32 -23.91
C THR A 578 29.66 15.97 -24.60
N ASP A 579 30.28 14.94 -24.04
CA ASP A 579 30.29 13.58 -24.62
C ASP A 579 28.88 12.97 -24.75
N GLY A 580 27.90 13.38 -23.92
CA GLY A 580 26.52 12.94 -24.06
C GLY A 580 25.89 13.21 -25.45
N VAL A 581 26.48 14.12 -26.25
CA VAL A 581 26.11 14.30 -27.67
C VAL A 581 26.64 13.17 -28.52
N THR A 582 27.94 12.91 -28.45
CA THR A 582 28.65 11.93 -29.30
C THR A 582 28.46 10.50 -28.81
N GLU A 583 28.23 10.30 -27.49
CA GLU A 583 27.99 9.00 -26.88
C GLU A 583 26.50 8.59 -26.84
N ALA A 584 25.60 9.41 -27.41
CA ALA A 584 24.22 9.02 -27.58
C ALA A 584 24.13 7.70 -28.36
N MET A 585 23.42 6.71 -27.81
CA MET A 585 23.35 5.36 -28.36
C MET A 585 22.00 5.08 -29.02
N ASN A 586 22.04 4.27 -30.08
CA ASN A 586 20.84 3.66 -30.66
C ASN A 586 20.56 2.26 -30.04
N ALA A 587 19.47 1.62 -30.46
CA ALA A 587 19.09 0.29 -29.99
C ALA A 587 20.15 -0.80 -30.28
N GLN A 588 21.02 -0.59 -31.26
CA GLN A 588 22.14 -1.47 -31.63
C GLN A 588 23.41 -1.18 -30.84
N ARG A 589 23.37 -0.23 -29.89
CA ARG A 589 24.52 0.26 -29.13
C ARG A 589 25.60 0.93 -29.96
N GLU A 590 25.27 1.46 -31.11
CA GLU A 590 26.17 2.30 -31.87
C GLU A 590 26.12 3.71 -31.30
N LEU A 591 27.26 4.40 -31.27
CA LEU A 591 27.36 5.78 -30.82
C LEU A 591 27.03 6.75 -31.97
N PHE A 592 26.47 7.89 -31.64
CA PHE A 592 26.22 8.97 -32.59
C PHE A 592 27.53 9.44 -33.27
N GLY A 593 28.58 9.64 -32.46
CA GLY A 593 29.92 9.94 -32.89
C GLY A 593 30.13 11.39 -33.33
N GLU A 594 31.40 11.80 -33.39
CA GLU A 594 31.81 13.16 -33.78
C GLU A 594 31.61 13.41 -35.28
N GLU A 595 31.76 12.38 -36.11
CA GLU A 595 31.60 12.51 -37.56
C GLU A 595 30.20 13.00 -37.94
N ARG A 596 29.15 12.41 -37.36
CA ARG A 596 27.75 12.84 -37.56
C ARG A 596 27.49 14.24 -37.01
N LEU A 597 28.11 14.59 -35.88
CA LEU A 597 28.02 15.93 -35.32
C LEU A 597 28.59 16.97 -36.28
N ILE A 598 29.80 16.70 -36.89
CA ILE A 598 30.44 17.53 -37.88
C ILE A 598 29.55 17.67 -39.13
N GLU A 599 28.99 16.57 -39.64
CA GLU A 599 28.09 16.59 -40.80
C GLU A 599 26.88 17.52 -40.58
N VAL A 600 26.22 17.40 -39.39
CA VAL A 600 25.07 18.24 -39.05
C VAL A 600 25.48 19.69 -38.88
N LEU A 601 26.64 19.99 -38.28
CA LEU A 601 27.16 21.33 -38.10
C LEU A 601 27.43 21.98 -39.46
N CYS A 602 28.12 21.29 -40.37
CA CYS A 602 28.39 21.75 -41.75
C CYS A 602 27.11 22.05 -42.53
N ALA A 603 26.11 21.17 -42.44
CA ALA A 603 24.83 21.34 -43.12
C ALA A 603 24.02 22.53 -42.57
N SER A 604 24.23 22.88 -41.31
CA SER A 604 23.44 23.88 -40.57
C SER A 604 24.12 25.23 -40.38
N GLN A 605 25.35 25.42 -40.86
CA GLN A 605 26.19 26.59 -40.60
C GLN A 605 25.57 27.93 -41.04
N HIS A 606 24.64 27.92 -41.98
CA HIS A 606 23.92 29.12 -42.47
C HIS A 606 22.79 29.57 -41.53
N LEU A 607 22.39 28.72 -40.55
CA LEU A 607 21.34 28.98 -39.60
C LEU A 607 21.83 29.84 -38.43
N THR A 608 20.89 30.27 -37.59
CA THR A 608 21.20 30.88 -36.28
C THR A 608 21.70 29.84 -35.29
N PRO A 609 22.51 30.22 -34.28
CA PRO A 609 22.99 29.28 -33.26
C PRO A 609 21.87 28.44 -32.59
N ALA A 610 20.74 29.04 -32.28
CA ALA A 610 19.60 28.31 -31.74
C ALA A 610 19.06 27.23 -32.71
N GLN A 611 18.93 27.57 -33.98
CA GLN A 611 18.51 26.62 -35.01
C GLN A 611 19.56 25.52 -35.28
N ILE A 612 20.86 25.82 -35.13
CA ILE A 612 21.93 24.82 -35.22
C ILE A 612 21.78 23.81 -34.05
N LEU A 613 21.58 24.29 -32.81
CA LEU A 613 21.33 23.45 -31.66
C LEU A 613 20.10 22.56 -31.88
N ASP A 614 18.97 23.12 -32.31
CA ASP A 614 17.75 22.38 -32.60
C ASP A 614 17.99 21.26 -33.62
N ARG A 615 18.79 21.51 -34.65
CA ARG A 615 19.14 20.51 -35.66
C ARG A 615 20.03 19.41 -35.13
N ILE A 616 21.01 19.73 -34.32
CA ILE A 616 21.89 18.73 -33.69
C ILE A 616 21.06 17.85 -32.72
N ILE A 617 20.26 18.47 -31.88
CA ILE A 617 19.40 17.73 -30.92
C ILE A 617 18.38 16.84 -31.65
N ALA A 618 17.79 17.33 -32.72
CA ALA A 618 16.88 16.53 -33.56
C ALA A 618 17.60 15.33 -34.19
N ALA A 619 18.85 15.51 -34.69
CA ALA A 619 19.65 14.44 -35.25
C ALA A 619 20.04 13.38 -34.23
N VAL A 620 20.48 13.82 -33.03
CA VAL A 620 20.77 12.91 -31.89
C VAL A 620 19.53 12.14 -31.47
N SER A 621 18.38 12.82 -31.33
CA SER A 621 17.12 12.18 -30.93
C SER A 621 16.62 11.19 -31.99
N ALA A 622 16.75 11.49 -33.26
CA ALA A 622 16.37 10.60 -34.35
C ALA A 622 17.29 9.37 -34.43
N PHE A 623 18.59 9.53 -34.13
CA PHE A 623 19.55 8.44 -34.10
C PHE A 623 19.31 7.50 -32.89
N ALA A 624 18.99 8.07 -31.72
CA ALA A 624 18.72 7.30 -30.51
C ALA A 624 17.41 6.50 -30.60
N ASP A 625 16.46 6.89 -31.45
CA ASP A 625 15.20 6.20 -31.76
C ASP A 625 14.49 5.64 -30.50
N GLY A 626 14.30 6.50 -29.49
CA GLY A 626 13.63 6.14 -28.22
C GLY A 626 14.52 5.46 -27.19
N THR A 627 15.80 5.23 -27.47
CA THR A 627 16.76 4.77 -26.45
C THR A 627 16.93 5.86 -25.39
N PRO A 628 16.87 5.51 -24.07
CA PRO A 628 17.05 6.48 -23.00
C PRO A 628 18.41 7.18 -23.08
N GLN A 629 18.43 8.48 -22.80
CA GLN A 629 19.65 9.28 -22.73
C GLN A 629 20.62 8.69 -21.69
N ALA A 630 21.83 8.39 -22.12
CA ALA A 630 22.85 7.75 -21.27
C ALA A 630 23.62 8.77 -20.44
N ASP A 631 23.92 9.95 -20.97
CA ASP A 631 24.69 11.02 -20.32
C ASP A 631 24.06 12.40 -20.50
N ASP A 632 24.52 13.37 -19.69
CA ASP A 632 24.09 14.75 -19.78
C ASP A 632 24.44 15.35 -21.15
N ILE A 633 23.59 16.15 -21.71
CA ILE A 633 23.83 16.81 -23.01
C ILE A 633 23.91 18.30 -22.78
N THR A 634 25.12 18.83 -22.97
CA THR A 634 25.39 20.26 -22.86
C THR A 634 26.04 20.76 -24.17
N MET A 635 25.52 21.86 -24.68
CA MET A 635 26.06 22.48 -25.89
C MET A 635 26.03 24.00 -25.80
N VAL A 636 27.03 24.63 -26.37
CA VAL A 636 27.07 26.08 -26.61
C VAL A 636 27.50 26.31 -28.04
N VAL A 637 26.71 27.07 -28.80
CA VAL A 637 27.05 27.48 -30.15
C VAL A 637 27.22 29.00 -30.22
N LEU A 638 28.39 29.43 -30.67
CA LEU A 638 28.71 30.82 -30.90
C LEU A 638 28.95 31.03 -32.38
N LYS A 639 28.35 32.06 -32.98
CA LYS A 639 28.54 32.45 -34.37
C LYS A 639 28.91 33.92 -34.45
N ARG A 640 30.03 34.24 -35.14
CA ARG A 640 30.41 35.61 -35.43
C ARG A 640 29.57 36.14 -36.58
N ASP A 641 28.99 37.34 -36.43
CA ASP A 641 28.24 37.99 -37.51
C ASP A 641 29.15 38.26 -38.71
N ALA A 642 28.58 38.14 -39.94
CA ALA A 642 29.31 38.28 -41.21
C ALA A 642 29.66 39.72 -41.52
#